data_1178ab12fd1ba00898858fac1277fe79
#
_entry.id   1178ab12fd1ba00898858fac1277fe79
#
_cell.length_a   1.000
_cell.length_b   1.000
_cell.length_c   1.000
_cell.angle_alpha   90.00
_cell.angle_beta   90.00
_cell.angle_gamma   90.00
#
_symmetry.space_group_name_H-M   'P 1'
#
loop_
_entity.id
_entity.type
_entity.pdbx_description
1 polymer ?
#
loop_
_entity_poly.entity_id
_entity_poly.type
_entity_poly.pdbx_seq_one_letter_code
_entity_poly.pdbx_strand_id
1 'polypeptide(L)'
;MAKKEININNYNDDAIQVLEGLNAVRKRPGMYIGSTDGNGLHHMVWEIVDNAVDEALSGFGSQIDVTINKDGSLSVEDQGRGMPTGMHAMGKPTVEVIFTVLHAGGKFGQGGYKTSGGLHGVGSSVVNALSSWLEVEITRDGAVYKQRFEDGGKPVTTLEKIGSAPKSKTGTKVTFMPDPTIFSTTDFKFNTIAERIKESAFLLKDVTLTLTDLRKEEDNHVAFHYENGVQDFVEYLNEDKETLTPVLYFSGESDGFQVEVAMQYNDGYSDNILSFVNNVRTKDGGTHETGLKTAITKAMNDYARKTGLLKEKDKNLEGSDYREGLSAVLSILVPEAHLQFEGQTKDKLGSPLARPVVDSIVSDKLTFFLMENGELASNLIRKAIKARDAREAARKARDESRNGKKSKKDKGLLSGKLTPAQSKNPKKNELYLVEGDSAGGSAKQGRDRKFQAILPLRGKVLNTEKANMSDILKNEEINTMIYTIGAGVGADFSVEDANYDKIIIMTDADTDGAHIQTLLLTFFYRYMRPLVEAGHVYIALPPLYKMSKGKGKKEEVAYAWTDSELEELRRTFGRGATLQRYKGLGEMNADQLWETTMNPETRTLIRVTIDDLARAERRVSVLMGDKAAPRRQWIEDNVKFTLEESGAF
;
A
#
# COMPACT_ATOMS: atom_id res chain seq x y z
N MET A 1 -27.89 4.28 -37.19
CA MET A 1 -26.60 3.90 -36.54
C MET A 1 -25.76 3.25 -37.62
N ALA A 2 -24.80 3.98 -38.16
CA ALA A 2 -23.88 3.44 -39.16
C ALA A 2 -22.87 2.53 -38.47
N LYS A 3 -22.82 1.25 -38.87
CA LYS A 3 -21.74 0.35 -38.50
C LYS A 3 -20.43 0.95 -38.98
N LYS A 4 -19.52 1.35 -38.06
CA LYS A 4 -18.12 1.62 -38.40
C LYS A 4 -17.55 0.31 -38.95
N GLU A 5 -17.31 0.26 -40.28
CA GLU A 5 -16.55 -0.80 -40.86
C GLU A 5 -15.15 -0.78 -40.27
N ILE A 6 -14.81 -1.84 -39.55
CA ILE A 6 -13.45 -2.07 -39.06
C ILE A 6 -12.62 -2.37 -40.31
N ASN A 7 -11.76 -1.44 -40.66
CA ASN A 7 -10.86 -1.59 -41.81
C ASN A 7 -9.74 -2.57 -41.44
N ILE A 8 -9.92 -3.83 -41.81
CA ILE A 8 -9.01 -4.96 -41.50
C ILE A 8 -7.65 -4.78 -42.24
N ASN A 9 -7.58 -3.90 -43.23
CA ASN A 9 -6.39 -3.67 -44.07
C ASN A 9 -5.25 -2.88 -43.39
N ASN A 10 -5.44 -2.37 -42.16
CA ASN A 10 -4.40 -1.65 -41.40
C ASN A 10 -3.56 -2.53 -40.46
N TYR A 11 -3.83 -3.81 -40.38
CA TYR A 11 -3.01 -4.77 -39.61
C TYR A 11 -2.21 -5.62 -40.57
N ASN A 12 -1.08 -5.07 -41.01
CA ASN A 12 -0.11 -5.69 -41.89
C ASN A 12 1.28 -5.72 -41.24
N ASP A 13 2.27 -6.27 -41.91
CA ASP A 13 3.64 -6.40 -41.37
C ASP A 13 4.24 -5.04 -40.97
N ASP A 14 3.91 -3.95 -41.62
CA ASP A 14 4.33 -2.58 -41.30
C ASP A 14 3.69 -2.07 -39.97
N ALA A 15 2.59 -2.67 -39.53
CA ALA A 15 1.95 -2.31 -38.28
C ALA A 15 2.68 -2.90 -37.06
N ILE A 16 3.59 -3.84 -37.24
CA ILE A 16 4.41 -4.45 -36.18
C ILE A 16 5.62 -3.57 -35.92
N GLN A 17 5.59 -2.81 -34.83
CA GLN A 17 6.70 -1.95 -34.43
C GLN A 17 7.55 -2.68 -33.36
N VAL A 18 8.85 -2.77 -33.61
CA VAL A 18 9.84 -3.20 -32.61
C VAL A 18 10.32 -1.96 -31.87
N LEU A 19 10.21 -2.01 -30.55
CA LEU A 19 10.73 -0.97 -29.66
C LEU A 19 12.06 -1.47 -29.06
N GLU A 20 13.12 -0.76 -29.33
CA GLU A 20 14.47 -1.10 -28.87
C GLU A 20 14.96 -0.12 -27.79
N GLY A 21 15.74 -0.65 -26.83
CA GLY A 21 16.44 0.13 -25.81
C GLY A 21 15.51 1.00 -24.95
N LEU A 22 15.97 2.18 -24.58
CA LEU A 22 15.29 3.11 -23.68
C LEU A 22 13.96 3.65 -24.25
N ASN A 23 13.78 3.63 -25.59
CA ASN A 23 12.53 4.04 -26.21
C ASN A 23 11.36 3.13 -25.84
N ALA A 24 11.61 1.84 -25.58
CA ALA A 24 10.59 0.90 -25.08
C ALA A 24 10.06 1.35 -23.72
N VAL A 25 10.95 1.78 -22.83
CA VAL A 25 10.60 2.27 -21.49
C VAL A 25 9.74 3.54 -21.58
N ARG A 26 10.16 4.52 -22.39
CA ARG A 26 9.42 5.79 -22.56
C ARG A 26 8.02 5.60 -23.15
N LYS A 27 7.86 4.65 -24.07
CA LYS A 27 6.54 4.34 -24.68
C LYS A 27 5.61 3.55 -23.75
N ARG A 28 6.15 2.76 -22.84
CA ARG A 28 5.39 1.89 -21.93
C ARG A 28 5.92 1.96 -20.51
N PRO A 29 5.99 3.15 -19.87
CA PRO A 29 6.59 3.33 -18.55
C PRO A 29 5.90 2.47 -17.48
N GLY A 30 4.58 2.29 -17.56
CA GLY A 30 3.82 1.48 -16.62
C GLY A 30 4.25 0.01 -16.54
N MET A 31 4.92 -0.54 -17.56
CA MET A 31 5.48 -1.90 -17.49
C MET A 31 6.68 -1.99 -16.55
N TYR A 32 7.38 -0.89 -16.28
CA TYR A 32 8.62 -0.83 -15.52
C TYR A 32 8.44 -0.21 -14.12
N ILE A 33 7.60 0.82 -14.01
CA ILE A 33 7.37 1.58 -12.77
C ILE A 33 5.92 1.53 -12.28
N GLY A 34 5.07 0.68 -12.87
CA GLY A 34 3.68 0.47 -12.47
C GLY A 34 2.72 1.56 -12.96
N SER A 35 3.02 2.83 -12.73
CA SER A 35 2.18 3.97 -13.14
C SER A 35 3.03 5.18 -13.53
N THR A 36 2.40 6.27 -13.99
CA THR A 36 3.05 7.56 -14.27
C THR A 36 2.52 8.69 -13.39
N ASP A 37 1.86 8.33 -12.31
CA ASP A 37 1.43 9.23 -11.25
C ASP A 37 2.51 9.38 -10.15
N GLY A 38 2.15 9.92 -8.99
CA GLY A 38 3.05 10.05 -7.85
C GLY A 38 3.68 8.73 -7.40
N ASN A 39 2.99 7.58 -7.56
CA ASN A 39 3.54 6.28 -7.17
C ASN A 39 4.68 5.86 -8.10
N GLY A 40 4.47 5.96 -9.41
CA GLY A 40 5.53 5.70 -10.39
C GLY A 40 6.71 6.68 -10.27
N LEU A 41 6.43 7.95 -9.93
CA LEU A 41 7.48 8.92 -9.63
C LEU A 41 8.38 8.47 -8.47
N HIS A 42 7.78 8.05 -7.35
CA HIS A 42 8.53 7.57 -6.19
C HIS A 42 9.21 6.22 -6.47
N HIS A 43 8.67 5.40 -7.37
CA HIS A 43 9.34 4.15 -7.77
C HIS A 43 10.73 4.40 -8.38
N MET A 44 10.92 5.50 -9.11
CA MET A 44 12.26 5.89 -9.60
C MET A 44 13.26 6.12 -8.45
N VAL A 45 12.80 6.68 -7.33
CA VAL A 45 13.64 6.86 -6.14
C VAL A 45 14.05 5.50 -5.57
N TRP A 46 13.08 4.56 -5.49
CA TRP A 46 13.32 3.22 -4.96
C TRP A 46 14.38 2.46 -5.78
N GLU A 47 14.35 2.55 -7.10
CA GLU A 47 15.32 1.88 -7.95
C GLU A 47 16.77 2.35 -7.71
N ILE A 48 16.96 3.63 -7.40
CA ILE A 48 18.31 4.16 -7.10
C ILE A 48 18.71 3.88 -5.64
N VAL A 49 17.77 4.02 -4.68
CA VAL A 49 18.02 3.71 -3.26
C VAL A 49 18.33 2.21 -3.11
N ASP A 50 17.60 1.32 -3.77
CA ASP A 50 17.83 -0.13 -3.71
C ASP A 50 19.22 -0.52 -4.23
N ASN A 51 19.80 0.24 -5.18
CA ASN A 51 21.17 0.02 -5.62
C ASN A 51 22.19 0.39 -4.52
N ALA A 52 21.96 1.49 -3.79
CA ALA A 52 22.79 1.87 -2.65
C ALA A 52 22.65 0.86 -1.49
N VAL A 53 21.44 0.38 -1.24
CA VAL A 53 21.13 -0.67 -0.27
C VAL A 53 21.86 -1.98 -0.61
N ASP A 54 21.89 -2.38 -1.88
CA ASP A 54 22.62 -3.60 -2.30
C ASP A 54 24.14 -3.50 -2.04
N GLU A 55 24.75 -2.32 -2.16
CA GLU A 55 26.15 -2.08 -1.75
C GLU A 55 26.32 -2.26 -0.24
N ALA A 56 25.42 -1.67 0.56
CA ALA A 56 25.43 -1.79 2.01
C ALA A 56 25.23 -3.24 2.49
N LEU A 57 24.27 -3.98 1.91
CA LEU A 57 24.04 -5.41 2.16
C LEU A 57 25.26 -6.27 1.82
N SER A 58 26.06 -5.84 0.84
CA SER A 58 27.32 -6.49 0.48
C SER A 58 28.50 -6.13 1.41
N GLY A 59 28.24 -5.33 2.45
CA GLY A 59 29.22 -4.90 3.45
C GLY A 59 30.03 -3.67 3.02
N PHE A 60 29.57 -2.90 2.03
CA PHE A 60 30.25 -1.71 1.54
C PHE A 60 29.46 -0.43 1.81
N GLY A 61 30.04 0.44 2.64
CA GLY A 61 29.41 1.69 3.05
C GLY A 61 28.49 1.56 4.25
N SER A 62 28.40 2.63 5.03
CA SER A 62 27.58 2.72 6.25
C SER A 62 26.60 3.89 6.22
N GLN A 63 26.52 4.60 5.09
CA GLN A 63 25.65 5.75 4.95
C GLN A 63 25.07 5.85 3.53
N ILE A 64 23.80 6.19 3.45
CA ILE A 64 23.04 6.47 2.21
C ILE A 64 22.32 7.79 2.42
N ASP A 65 22.61 8.78 1.58
CA ASP A 65 22.04 10.11 1.67
C ASP A 65 21.09 10.36 0.49
N VAL A 66 19.83 10.66 0.80
CA VAL A 66 18.81 11.06 -0.18
C VAL A 66 18.54 12.55 -0.05
N THR A 67 18.59 13.28 -1.15
CA THR A 67 18.38 14.74 -1.16
C THR A 67 17.39 15.15 -2.24
N ILE A 68 16.32 15.83 -1.86
CA ILE A 68 15.43 16.54 -2.78
C ILE A 68 16.05 17.93 -2.98
N ASN A 69 16.55 18.20 -4.17
CA ASN A 69 17.27 19.43 -4.48
C ASN A 69 16.34 20.63 -4.68
N LYS A 70 16.89 21.85 -4.62
CA LYS A 70 16.13 23.11 -4.81
C LYS A 70 15.45 23.22 -6.16
N ASP A 71 16.04 22.64 -7.21
CA ASP A 71 15.49 22.61 -8.56
C ASP A 71 14.41 21.54 -8.79
N GLY A 72 14.12 20.71 -7.77
CA GLY A 72 13.16 19.61 -7.85
C GLY A 72 13.76 18.29 -8.33
N SER A 73 15.06 18.22 -8.64
CA SER A 73 15.76 16.96 -8.88
C SER A 73 15.96 16.18 -7.57
N LEU A 74 16.28 14.90 -7.67
CA LEU A 74 16.58 14.06 -6.52
C LEU A 74 17.94 13.42 -6.66
N SER A 75 18.73 13.43 -5.57
CA SER A 75 20.02 12.79 -5.48
C SER A 75 20.00 11.64 -4.48
N VAL A 76 20.68 10.55 -4.81
CA VAL A 76 21.01 9.47 -3.87
C VAL A 76 22.52 9.27 -3.92
N GLU A 77 23.17 9.34 -2.75
CA GLU A 77 24.61 9.16 -2.58
C GLU A 77 24.87 8.01 -1.61
N ASP A 78 25.71 7.06 -2.01
CA ASP A 78 26.18 5.95 -1.18
C ASP A 78 27.70 6.02 -0.92
N GLN A 79 28.14 5.28 0.08
CA GLN A 79 29.55 5.09 0.41
C GLN A 79 30.03 3.68 -0.01
N GLY A 80 29.41 3.08 -1.02
CA GLY A 80 29.76 1.78 -1.54
C GLY A 80 31.10 1.76 -2.29
N ARG A 81 31.36 0.72 -3.08
CA ARG A 81 32.60 0.56 -3.86
C ARG A 81 32.77 1.58 -4.98
N GLY A 82 31.73 2.30 -5.33
CA GLY A 82 31.64 3.11 -6.54
C GLY A 82 31.48 2.27 -7.81
N MET A 83 30.68 2.72 -8.77
CA MET A 83 30.48 2.01 -10.03
C MET A 83 31.81 1.82 -10.79
N PRO A 84 31.96 0.75 -11.60
CA PRO A 84 33.15 0.56 -12.44
C PRO A 84 33.32 1.69 -13.44
N THR A 85 34.53 2.27 -13.52
CA THR A 85 34.86 3.43 -14.37
C THR A 85 35.65 3.05 -15.63
N GLY A 86 35.87 1.74 -15.86
CA GLY A 86 36.56 1.22 -17.03
C GLY A 86 35.68 1.11 -18.27
N MET A 87 36.30 0.67 -19.38
CA MET A 87 35.64 0.39 -20.65
C MET A 87 35.01 -1.01 -20.63
N HIS A 88 33.77 -1.09 -21.01
CA HIS A 88 33.06 -2.36 -21.21
C HIS A 88 33.41 -2.99 -22.55
N ALA A 89 33.22 -4.31 -22.71
CA ALA A 89 33.46 -5.06 -23.96
C ALA A 89 32.70 -4.52 -25.18
N MET A 90 31.59 -3.78 -24.95
CA MET A 90 30.83 -3.10 -25.99
C MET A 90 31.51 -1.82 -26.53
N GLY A 91 32.72 -1.48 -26.10
CA GLY A 91 33.43 -0.29 -26.54
C GLY A 91 32.93 1.04 -25.96
N LYS A 92 32.17 0.98 -24.87
CA LYS A 92 31.59 2.11 -24.15
C LYS A 92 32.04 2.10 -22.69
N PRO A 93 32.07 3.25 -21.98
CA PRO A 93 32.25 3.27 -20.53
C PRO A 93 31.22 2.34 -19.85
N THR A 94 31.64 1.59 -18.85
CA THR A 94 30.75 0.66 -18.13
C THR A 94 29.53 1.39 -17.53
N VAL A 95 29.74 2.62 -17.05
CA VAL A 95 28.64 3.48 -16.53
C VAL A 95 27.61 3.76 -17.61
N GLU A 96 28.04 4.11 -18.84
CA GLU A 96 27.13 4.33 -19.96
C GLU A 96 26.32 3.07 -20.27
N VAL A 97 26.93 1.89 -20.22
CA VAL A 97 26.22 0.62 -20.44
C VAL A 97 25.14 0.41 -19.37
N ILE A 98 25.45 0.64 -18.09
CA ILE A 98 24.52 0.50 -16.96
C ILE A 98 23.28 1.40 -17.13
N PHE A 99 23.47 2.62 -17.60
CA PHE A 99 22.38 3.60 -17.70
C PHE A 99 21.68 3.62 -19.06
N THR A 100 22.22 2.99 -20.12
CA THR A 100 21.63 3.05 -21.46
C THR A 100 21.22 1.71 -22.05
N VAL A 101 21.64 0.60 -21.46
CA VAL A 101 21.33 -0.75 -21.95
C VAL A 101 20.42 -1.45 -20.95
N LEU A 102 19.25 -1.92 -21.44
CA LEU A 102 18.36 -2.75 -20.62
C LEU A 102 18.99 -4.12 -20.38
N HIS A 103 18.75 -4.68 -19.19
CA HIS A 103 19.33 -5.96 -18.76
C HIS A 103 20.87 -5.95 -18.72
N ALA A 104 21.45 -4.80 -18.32
CA ALA A 104 22.86 -4.66 -18.05
C ALA A 104 23.09 -4.39 -16.55
N GLY A 105 23.96 -5.14 -15.91
CA GLY A 105 24.27 -4.95 -14.49
C GLY A 105 25.30 -5.95 -13.96
N GLY A 106 25.97 -5.61 -12.87
CA GLY A 106 26.97 -6.46 -12.19
C GLY A 106 26.36 -7.51 -11.26
N LYS A 107 25.04 -7.67 -11.26
CA LYS A 107 24.28 -8.58 -10.38
C LYS A 107 23.88 -9.89 -11.07
N PHE A 108 24.28 -10.09 -12.33
CA PHE A 108 24.10 -11.32 -13.09
C PHE A 108 25.32 -12.23 -12.93
N GLY A 109 25.23 -13.31 -12.15
CA GLY A 109 26.24 -14.33 -12.02
C GLY A 109 27.27 -14.14 -10.89
N GLN A 110 28.37 -14.88 -10.89
CA GLN A 110 29.32 -15.03 -9.77
C GLN A 110 30.17 -13.80 -9.39
N GLY A 111 29.75 -12.59 -9.77
CA GLY A 111 30.70 -11.47 -9.89
C GLY A 111 30.79 -10.46 -8.75
N GLY A 112 30.04 -10.52 -7.65
CA GLY A 112 30.25 -9.47 -6.64
C GLY A 112 29.13 -9.22 -5.64
N TYR A 113 27.96 -9.80 -5.84
CA TYR A 113 26.84 -9.74 -4.90
C TYR A 113 26.40 -11.17 -4.57
N LYS A 114 26.41 -11.53 -3.29
CA LYS A 114 25.89 -12.85 -2.84
C LYS A 114 24.37 -12.83 -2.77
N THR A 115 23.83 -11.70 -2.37
CA THR A 115 22.38 -11.43 -2.25
C THR A 115 22.15 -10.01 -2.76
N SER A 116 21.14 -9.80 -3.58
CA SER A 116 20.75 -8.44 -4.04
C SER A 116 19.25 -8.39 -4.29
N GLY A 117 18.65 -7.21 -4.12
CA GLY A 117 17.27 -6.93 -4.49
C GLY A 117 17.11 -6.68 -6.00
N GLY A 118 18.14 -6.16 -6.65
CA GLY A 118 18.14 -5.77 -8.07
C GLY A 118 18.47 -6.91 -9.02
N LEU A 119 17.46 -7.68 -9.47
CA LEU A 119 17.64 -8.86 -10.30
C LEU A 119 17.57 -8.63 -11.81
N HIS A 120 16.87 -7.61 -12.25
CA HIS A 120 16.51 -7.47 -13.65
C HIS A 120 17.50 -6.63 -14.46
N GLY A 121 18.43 -5.91 -13.79
CA GLY A 121 19.42 -5.04 -14.44
C GLY A 121 18.79 -3.93 -15.27
N VAL A 122 17.62 -3.42 -14.85
CA VAL A 122 16.90 -2.39 -15.59
C VAL A 122 16.66 -1.10 -14.80
N GLY A 123 16.75 -1.10 -13.48
CA GLY A 123 16.39 0.03 -12.63
C GLY A 123 17.09 1.33 -13.02
N SER A 124 18.42 1.33 -13.09
CA SER A 124 19.21 2.52 -13.45
C SER A 124 18.87 3.02 -14.88
N SER A 125 18.75 2.13 -15.84
CA SER A 125 18.40 2.49 -17.23
C SER A 125 16.95 2.97 -17.37
N VAL A 126 16.03 2.46 -16.58
CA VAL A 126 14.63 2.91 -16.51
C VAL A 126 14.55 4.32 -15.92
N VAL A 127 15.25 4.60 -14.82
CA VAL A 127 15.30 5.96 -14.24
C VAL A 127 15.89 6.95 -15.24
N ASN A 128 16.96 6.57 -15.94
CA ASN A 128 17.58 7.41 -16.97
C ASN A 128 16.61 7.68 -18.14
N ALA A 129 15.91 6.64 -18.62
CA ALA A 129 14.94 6.77 -19.71
C ALA A 129 13.76 7.70 -19.38
N LEU A 130 13.33 7.74 -18.11
CA LEU A 130 12.17 8.51 -17.65
C LEU A 130 12.55 9.87 -17.06
N SER A 131 13.82 10.26 -17.17
CA SER A 131 14.34 11.56 -16.72
C SER A 131 14.57 12.53 -17.88
N SER A 132 14.35 13.82 -17.62
CA SER A 132 14.79 14.90 -18.52
C SER A 132 16.30 14.96 -18.59
N TRP A 133 16.96 14.76 -17.46
CA TRP A 133 18.39 14.57 -17.35
C TRP A 133 18.73 13.70 -16.15
N LEU A 134 19.86 13.03 -16.24
CA LEU A 134 20.46 12.25 -15.15
C LEU A 134 21.97 12.44 -15.14
N GLU A 135 22.53 12.52 -13.95
CA GLU A 135 23.95 12.73 -13.73
C GLU A 135 24.49 11.71 -12.71
N VAL A 136 25.64 11.14 -13.02
CA VAL A 136 26.31 10.16 -12.17
C VAL A 136 27.68 10.70 -11.80
N GLU A 137 27.95 10.78 -10.49
CA GLU A 137 29.26 11.05 -9.94
C GLU A 137 29.79 9.80 -9.23
N ILE A 138 31.02 9.39 -9.52
CA ILE A 138 31.64 8.18 -8.97
C ILE A 138 32.96 8.54 -8.33
N THR A 139 33.07 8.24 -7.05
CA THR A 139 34.34 8.34 -6.32
C THR A 139 34.94 6.95 -6.22
N ARG A 140 36.08 6.73 -6.92
CA ARG A 140 36.74 5.43 -6.96
C ARG A 140 38.20 5.57 -7.30
N ASP A 141 39.06 4.71 -6.74
CA ASP A 141 40.52 4.64 -7.02
C ASP A 141 41.26 5.98 -6.89
N GLY A 142 40.82 6.84 -5.95
CA GLY A 142 41.42 8.13 -5.67
C GLY A 142 41.03 9.25 -6.66
N ALA A 143 40.00 9.03 -7.46
CA ALA A 143 39.49 10.00 -8.42
C ALA A 143 37.96 10.14 -8.32
N VAL A 144 37.47 11.29 -8.79
CA VAL A 144 36.03 11.55 -8.97
C VAL A 144 35.78 11.65 -10.44
N TYR A 145 34.82 10.85 -10.89
CA TYR A 145 34.38 10.79 -12.28
C TYR A 145 32.94 11.26 -12.38
N LYS A 146 32.55 11.78 -13.57
CA LYS A 146 31.21 12.28 -13.83
C LYS A 146 30.78 11.97 -15.25
N GLN A 147 29.50 11.63 -15.42
CA GLN A 147 28.84 11.50 -16.70
C GLN A 147 27.41 12.02 -16.63
N ARG A 148 26.95 12.65 -17.73
CA ARG A 148 25.61 13.22 -17.83
C ARG A 148 24.86 12.66 -19.01
N PHE A 149 23.54 12.46 -18.80
CA PHE A 149 22.57 11.99 -19.78
C PHE A 149 21.40 12.98 -19.86
N GLU A 150 20.83 13.16 -21.02
CA GLU A 150 19.67 14.03 -21.26
C GLU A 150 18.68 13.37 -22.23
N ASP A 151 17.53 13.99 -22.45
CA ASP A 151 16.51 13.59 -23.43
C ASP A 151 16.13 12.09 -23.38
N GLY A 152 15.86 11.58 -22.19
CA GLY A 152 15.49 10.18 -22.02
C GLY A 152 16.65 9.21 -22.13
N GLY A 153 17.82 9.62 -21.68
CA GLY A 153 18.96 8.75 -21.45
C GLY A 153 20.04 8.79 -22.51
N LYS A 154 20.08 9.82 -23.35
CA LYS A 154 21.18 10.03 -24.29
C LYS A 154 22.41 10.56 -23.58
N PRO A 155 23.59 9.94 -23.70
CA PRO A 155 24.82 10.49 -23.15
C PRO A 155 25.17 11.81 -23.84
N VAL A 156 25.32 12.88 -23.06
CA VAL A 156 25.73 14.22 -23.55
C VAL A 156 27.16 14.54 -23.18
N THR A 157 27.74 13.78 -22.23
CA THR A 157 29.17 13.78 -21.93
C THR A 157 29.71 12.36 -21.97
N THR A 158 31.02 12.21 -22.15
CA THR A 158 31.72 10.96 -21.84
C THR A 158 31.98 10.88 -20.35
N LEU A 159 32.41 9.72 -19.82
CA LEU A 159 32.84 9.60 -18.43
C LEU A 159 34.17 10.35 -18.27
N GLU A 160 34.15 11.45 -17.55
CA GLU A 160 35.31 12.35 -17.37
C GLU A 160 35.76 12.35 -15.91
N LYS A 161 37.07 12.39 -15.71
CA LYS A 161 37.67 12.63 -14.39
C LYS A 161 37.58 14.14 -14.09
N ILE A 162 36.77 14.47 -13.07
CA ILE A 162 36.50 15.86 -12.67
C ILE A 162 37.31 16.28 -11.42
N GLY A 163 37.89 15.31 -10.69
CA GLY A 163 38.61 15.62 -9.45
C GLY A 163 39.42 14.47 -8.90
N SER A 164 40.00 14.69 -7.73
CA SER A 164 40.70 13.69 -6.94
C SER A 164 40.06 13.56 -5.57
N ALA A 165 40.09 12.38 -5.00
CA ALA A 165 39.61 12.09 -3.67
C ALA A 165 40.63 11.22 -2.91
N PRO A 166 40.54 11.13 -1.57
CA PRO A 166 41.31 10.13 -0.82
C PRO A 166 40.98 8.72 -1.33
N LYS A 167 41.98 7.85 -1.45
CA LYS A 167 41.76 6.45 -1.90
C LYS A 167 40.81 5.65 -1.01
N SER A 168 40.64 6.06 0.25
CA SER A 168 39.70 5.48 1.20
C SER A 168 38.27 5.94 0.98
N LYS A 169 38.03 7.03 0.22
CA LYS A 169 36.70 7.51 -0.09
C LYS A 169 36.23 6.87 -1.40
N THR A 170 35.17 6.10 -1.31
CA THR A 170 34.49 5.50 -2.47
C THR A 170 33.00 5.74 -2.36
N GLY A 171 32.27 5.62 -3.47
CA GLY A 171 30.82 5.74 -3.49
C GLY A 171 30.29 6.18 -4.85
N THR A 172 28.96 6.16 -4.97
CA THR A 172 28.26 6.65 -6.16
C THR A 172 27.19 7.65 -5.74
N LYS A 173 27.08 8.73 -6.50
CA LYS A 173 25.99 9.69 -6.41
C LYS A 173 25.25 9.74 -7.74
N VAL A 174 23.96 9.46 -7.70
CA VAL A 174 23.06 9.58 -8.85
C VAL A 174 22.09 10.71 -8.59
N THR A 175 22.04 11.68 -9.51
CA THR A 175 21.08 12.79 -9.46
C THR A 175 20.22 12.74 -10.73
N PHE A 176 18.89 12.83 -10.58
CA PHE A 176 17.98 12.78 -11.73
C PHE A 176 16.83 13.78 -11.60
N MET A 177 16.37 14.27 -12.75
CA MET A 177 15.20 15.13 -12.89
C MET A 177 14.13 14.37 -13.66
N PRO A 178 12.97 14.06 -13.05
CA PRO A 178 11.88 13.38 -13.75
C PRO A 178 11.39 14.17 -14.96
N ASP A 179 10.99 13.44 -16.02
CA ASP A 179 10.49 14.07 -17.24
C ASP A 179 9.00 14.47 -17.08
N PRO A 180 8.67 15.79 -17.07
CA PRO A 180 7.29 16.25 -16.89
C PRO A 180 6.37 15.91 -18.07
N THR A 181 6.91 15.45 -19.21
CA THR A 181 6.10 14.97 -20.34
C THR A 181 5.60 13.54 -20.14
N ILE A 182 6.15 12.81 -19.17
CA ILE A 182 5.80 11.42 -18.86
C ILE A 182 4.95 11.36 -17.60
N PHE A 183 5.37 12.07 -16.55
CA PHE A 183 4.71 12.04 -15.25
C PHE A 183 3.61 13.08 -15.11
N SER A 184 2.48 12.70 -14.52
CA SER A 184 1.40 13.62 -14.18
C SER A 184 1.78 14.61 -13.08
N THR A 185 2.80 14.28 -12.28
CA THR A 185 3.42 15.14 -11.27
C THR A 185 4.90 14.80 -11.14
N THR A 186 5.74 15.81 -10.92
CA THR A 186 7.18 15.66 -10.62
C THR A 186 7.51 16.10 -9.20
N ASP A 187 6.49 16.29 -8.35
CA ASP A 187 6.64 16.74 -6.97
C ASP A 187 6.89 15.56 -6.02
N PHE A 188 8.14 15.38 -5.59
CA PHE A 188 8.52 14.39 -4.61
C PHE A 188 7.95 14.70 -3.23
N LYS A 189 7.28 13.72 -2.62
CA LYS A 189 6.69 13.85 -1.28
C LYS A 189 7.68 13.40 -0.21
N PHE A 190 8.18 14.36 0.58
CA PHE A 190 9.14 14.11 1.66
C PHE A 190 8.71 12.95 2.57
N ASN A 191 7.48 12.99 3.10
CA ASN A 191 7.00 11.96 4.02
C ASN A 191 6.93 10.56 3.38
N THR A 192 6.61 10.47 2.09
CA THR A 192 6.59 9.18 1.37
C THR A 192 7.99 8.58 1.27
N ILE A 193 8.99 9.42 0.97
CA ILE A 193 10.39 8.98 0.90
C ILE A 193 10.92 8.65 2.30
N ALA A 194 10.67 9.52 3.29
CA ALA A 194 11.13 9.33 4.67
C ALA A 194 10.66 7.99 5.26
N GLU A 195 9.39 7.65 5.08
CA GLU A 195 8.84 6.38 5.57
C GLU A 195 9.47 5.17 4.89
N ARG A 196 9.68 5.22 3.57
CA ARG A 196 10.29 4.11 2.84
C ARG A 196 11.76 3.89 3.21
N ILE A 197 12.56 4.95 3.32
CA ILE A 197 13.97 4.81 3.73
C ILE A 197 14.09 4.41 5.21
N LYS A 198 13.11 4.79 6.06
CA LYS A 198 13.01 4.30 7.43
C LYS A 198 12.80 2.78 7.49
N GLU A 199 11.90 2.22 6.66
CA GLU A 199 11.74 0.77 6.53
C GLU A 199 13.05 0.09 6.13
N SER A 200 13.77 0.65 5.14
CA SER A 200 15.07 0.14 4.71
C SER A 200 16.11 0.22 5.82
N ALA A 201 16.11 1.29 6.63
CA ALA A 201 17.02 1.44 7.75
C ALA A 201 16.83 0.37 8.85
N PHE A 202 15.58 -0.03 9.13
CA PHE A 202 15.30 -1.14 10.04
C PHE A 202 15.86 -2.49 9.56
N LEU A 203 16.02 -2.67 8.26
CA LEU A 203 16.53 -3.92 7.68
C LEU A 203 18.06 -3.92 7.53
N LEU A 204 18.70 -2.75 7.64
CA LEU A 204 20.13 -2.54 7.45
C LEU A 204 20.77 -2.15 8.78
N LYS A 205 21.17 -3.15 9.57
CA LYS A 205 21.92 -2.88 10.81
C LYS A 205 23.18 -2.09 10.50
N ASP A 206 23.53 -1.15 11.36
CA ASP A 206 24.74 -0.34 11.27
C ASP A 206 24.85 0.59 10.05
N VAL A 207 23.76 0.80 9.30
CA VAL A 207 23.70 1.74 8.18
C VAL A 207 22.79 2.91 8.54
N THR A 208 23.28 4.12 8.28
CA THR A 208 22.49 5.35 8.44
C THR A 208 21.90 5.77 7.11
N LEU A 209 20.59 5.98 7.06
CA LEU A 209 19.89 6.55 5.91
C LEU A 209 19.39 7.95 6.26
N THR A 210 19.71 8.93 5.42
CA THR A 210 19.25 10.31 5.62
C THR A 210 18.35 10.79 4.49
N LEU A 211 17.45 11.71 4.81
CA LEU A 211 16.68 12.45 3.80
C LEU A 211 16.72 13.93 4.12
N THR A 212 17.07 14.71 3.11
CA THR A 212 17.10 16.19 3.19
C THR A 212 16.23 16.78 2.08
N ASP A 213 15.35 17.74 2.41
CA ASP A 213 14.56 18.50 1.44
C ASP A 213 15.03 19.96 1.40
N LEU A 214 15.74 20.32 0.36
CA LEU A 214 16.32 21.66 0.15
C LEU A 214 15.35 22.64 -0.54
N ARG A 215 14.12 22.25 -0.87
CA ARG A 215 13.17 23.11 -1.59
C ARG A 215 12.56 24.22 -0.72
N LYS A 216 12.59 24.03 0.60
CA LYS A 216 12.04 24.97 1.59
C LYS A 216 13.16 25.84 2.19
N GLU A 217 12.81 27.01 2.73
CA GLU A 217 13.78 27.90 3.40
C GLU A 217 14.37 27.28 4.66
N GLU A 218 13.57 26.50 5.40
CA GLU A 218 14.04 25.65 6.50
C GLU A 218 14.27 24.25 5.95
N ASP A 219 15.53 23.80 5.99
CA ASP A 219 15.90 22.46 5.56
C ASP A 219 15.16 21.42 6.41
N ASN A 220 14.36 20.59 5.77
CA ASN A 220 13.73 19.45 6.41
C ASN A 220 14.67 18.25 6.31
N HIS A 221 15.22 17.81 7.44
CA HIS A 221 16.21 16.73 7.51
C HIS A 221 15.79 15.67 8.51
N VAL A 222 15.91 14.41 8.13
CA VAL A 222 15.73 13.25 9.00
C VAL A 222 16.85 12.24 8.77
N ALA A 223 17.25 11.55 9.84
CA ALA A 223 18.22 10.47 9.80
C ALA A 223 17.66 9.25 10.54
N PHE A 224 17.85 8.07 9.98
CA PHE A 224 17.41 6.80 10.52
C PHE A 224 18.60 5.87 10.69
N HIS A 225 18.73 5.32 11.88
CA HIS A 225 19.77 4.36 12.25
C HIS A 225 19.21 3.43 13.35
N TYR A 226 19.27 2.12 13.16
CA TYR A 226 18.70 1.13 14.06
C TYR A 226 19.68 0.00 14.32
N GLU A 227 20.07 -0.15 15.58
CA GLU A 227 21.08 -1.14 15.99
C GLU A 227 20.51 -2.57 16.06
N ASN A 228 19.22 -2.71 16.47
CA ASN A 228 18.57 -4.00 16.64
C ASN A 228 17.78 -4.45 15.39
N GLY A 229 17.74 -3.64 14.35
CA GLY A 229 17.20 -4.01 13.06
C GLY A 229 15.69 -4.36 13.10
N VAL A 230 15.34 -5.60 12.71
CA VAL A 230 13.93 -6.05 12.66
C VAL A 230 13.24 -6.05 14.03
N GLN A 231 13.98 -6.05 15.16
CA GLN A 231 13.42 -5.95 16.49
C GLN A 231 12.88 -4.53 16.72
N ASP A 232 13.70 -3.51 16.42
CA ASP A 232 13.29 -2.09 16.50
C ASP A 232 12.09 -1.84 15.57
N PHE A 233 12.03 -2.54 14.44
CA PHE A 233 10.89 -2.43 13.52
C PHE A 233 9.59 -2.96 14.14
N VAL A 234 9.62 -4.11 14.81
CA VAL A 234 8.43 -4.64 15.50
C VAL A 234 8.01 -3.75 16.67
N GLU A 235 8.95 -3.20 17.42
CA GLU A 235 8.66 -2.23 18.46
C GLU A 235 7.98 -0.99 17.90
N TYR A 236 8.49 -0.47 16.78
CA TYR A 236 7.88 0.64 16.05
C TYR A 236 6.44 0.34 15.60
N LEU A 237 6.15 -0.88 15.11
CA LEU A 237 4.80 -1.30 14.70
C LEU A 237 3.82 -1.39 15.89
N ASN A 238 4.33 -1.56 17.10
CA ASN A 238 3.54 -1.73 18.31
C ASN A 238 3.63 -0.52 19.28
N GLU A 239 4.32 0.55 18.92
CA GLU A 239 4.54 1.73 19.78
C GLU A 239 3.24 2.26 20.42
N ASP A 240 2.15 2.22 19.64
CA ASP A 240 0.85 2.72 20.05
C ASP A 240 -0.10 1.63 20.58
N LYS A 241 0.37 0.36 20.71
CA LYS A 241 -0.44 -0.78 21.16
C LYS A 241 -0.07 -1.23 22.59
N GLU A 242 -0.94 -1.98 23.21
CA GLU A 242 -0.63 -2.68 24.46
C GLU A 242 0.01 -4.03 24.11
N THR A 243 1.29 -4.18 24.45
CA THR A 243 2.04 -5.40 24.14
C THR A 243 1.85 -6.46 25.21
N LEU A 244 1.61 -7.70 24.78
CA LEU A 244 1.39 -8.85 25.64
C LEU A 244 2.66 -9.68 25.84
N THR A 245 3.69 -9.46 25.02
CA THR A 245 4.97 -10.18 25.05
C THR A 245 6.13 -9.21 24.89
N PRO A 246 7.34 -9.56 25.32
CA PRO A 246 8.54 -8.93 24.78
C PRO A 246 8.65 -9.22 23.29
N VAL A 247 9.59 -8.55 22.59
CA VAL A 247 9.92 -8.90 21.19
C VAL A 247 10.61 -10.26 21.19
N LEU A 248 10.05 -11.19 20.43
CA LEU A 248 10.65 -12.49 20.15
C LEU A 248 11.50 -12.35 18.89
N TYR A 249 12.78 -12.62 19.01
CA TYR A 249 13.72 -12.55 17.89
C TYR A 249 14.34 -13.90 17.60
N PHE A 250 14.29 -14.33 16.34
CA PHE A 250 14.90 -15.54 15.85
C PHE A 250 15.71 -15.26 14.59
N SER A 251 16.90 -15.86 14.53
CA SER A 251 17.73 -15.80 13.34
C SER A 251 18.35 -17.15 13.06
N GLY A 252 18.63 -17.45 11.80
CA GLY A 252 19.29 -18.68 11.41
C GLY A 252 19.70 -18.67 9.95
N GLU A 253 20.52 -19.64 9.58
CA GLU A 253 20.99 -19.85 8.22
C GLU A 253 20.83 -21.32 7.84
N SER A 254 20.32 -21.60 6.64
CA SER A 254 20.22 -22.93 6.04
C SER A 254 20.22 -22.81 4.52
N ASP A 255 20.93 -23.69 3.83
CA ASP A 255 21.01 -23.75 2.37
C ASP A 255 21.42 -22.42 1.71
N GLY A 256 22.22 -21.61 2.42
CA GLY A 256 22.64 -20.28 2.00
C GLY A 256 21.59 -19.20 2.18
N PHE A 257 20.39 -19.52 2.67
CA PHE A 257 19.38 -18.55 3.08
C PHE A 257 19.71 -18.05 4.48
N GLN A 258 19.65 -16.74 4.69
CA GLN A 258 19.67 -16.15 6.03
C GLN A 258 18.26 -15.70 6.36
N VAL A 259 17.80 -16.03 7.54
CA VAL A 259 16.44 -15.70 8.02
C VAL A 259 16.54 -14.93 9.31
N GLU A 260 15.90 -13.78 9.36
CA GLU A 260 15.66 -13.01 10.58
C GLU A 260 14.14 -12.79 10.74
N VAL A 261 13.64 -13.07 11.92
CA VAL A 261 12.25 -12.82 12.27
C VAL A 261 12.19 -12.15 13.65
N ALA A 262 11.48 -11.05 13.73
CA ALA A 262 11.05 -10.49 15.00
C ALA A 262 9.52 -10.53 15.05
N MET A 263 8.96 -10.85 16.21
CA MET A 263 7.52 -10.89 16.42
C MET A 263 7.14 -10.48 17.84
N GLN A 264 5.96 -9.89 17.98
CA GLN A 264 5.43 -9.47 19.26
C GLN A 264 3.90 -9.55 19.22
N TYR A 265 3.31 -10.03 20.31
CA TYR A 265 1.86 -10.04 20.45
C TYR A 265 1.38 -8.78 21.18
N ASN A 266 0.24 -8.28 20.74
CA ASN A 266 -0.48 -7.15 21.30
C ASN A 266 -1.94 -7.52 21.60
N ASP A 267 -2.68 -6.61 22.17
CA ASP A 267 -4.09 -6.78 22.55
C ASP A 267 -5.07 -6.69 21.36
N GLY A 268 -4.58 -6.37 20.17
CA GLY A 268 -5.37 -6.26 18.94
C GLY A 268 -5.96 -7.58 18.43
N TYR A 269 -6.82 -7.49 17.44
CA TYR A 269 -7.58 -8.61 16.88
C TYR A 269 -7.15 -9.01 15.45
N SER A 270 -6.25 -8.27 14.83
CA SER A 270 -5.71 -8.55 13.49
C SER A 270 -4.23 -8.90 13.55
N ASP A 271 -3.75 -9.67 12.56
CA ASP A 271 -2.32 -9.85 12.35
C ASP A 271 -1.75 -8.75 11.43
N ASN A 272 -0.48 -8.43 11.66
CA ASN A 272 0.30 -7.54 10.81
C ASN A 272 1.67 -8.16 10.56
N ILE A 273 1.83 -8.80 9.41
CA ILE A 273 3.08 -9.46 9.02
C ILE A 273 3.68 -8.68 7.86
N LEU A 274 4.86 -8.12 8.08
CA LEU A 274 5.66 -7.50 7.04
C LEU A 274 6.76 -8.46 6.63
N SER A 275 6.86 -8.77 5.33
CA SER A 275 7.86 -9.68 4.82
C SER A 275 8.74 -9.04 3.76
N PHE A 276 10.04 -9.38 3.82
CA PHE A 276 11.08 -8.81 2.99
C PHE A 276 12.01 -9.90 2.45
N VAL A 277 12.44 -9.73 1.22
CA VAL A 277 13.39 -10.60 0.55
C VAL A 277 14.49 -9.74 -0.06
N ASN A 278 15.74 -9.93 0.38
CA ASN A 278 16.87 -9.11 -0.05
C ASN A 278 16.55 -7.60 0.08
N ASN A 279 15.97 -7.21 1.20
CA ASN A 279 15.50 -5.85 1.53
C ASN A 279 14.36 -5.31 0.66
N VAL A 280 13.83 -6.11 -0.27
CA VAL A 280 12.65 -5.77 -1.06
C VAL A 280 11.41 -6.27 -0.35
N ARG A 281 10.42 -5.38 -0.16
CA ARG A 281 9.15 -5.72 0.47
C ARG A 281 8.30 -6.61 -0.44
N THR A 282 7.82 -7.73 0.08
CA THR A 282 6.88 -8.61 -0.61
C THR A 282 5.45 -8.32 -0.15
N LYS A 283 4.76 -7.40 -0.82
CA LYS A 283 3.41 -6.94 -0.42
C LYS A 283 2.38 -8.08 -0.42
N ASP A 284 2.50 -9.01 -1.36
CA ASP A 284 1.63 -10.17 -1.52
C ASP A 284 2.22 -11.42 -0.83
N GLY A 285 3.24 -11.23 0.03
CA GLY A 285 3.87 -12.30 0.78
C GLY A 285 4.65 -13.28 -0.11
N GLY A 286 4.39 -14.57 0.05
CA GLY A 286 5.02 -15.63 -0.73
C GLY A 286 5.36 -16.86 0.09
N THR A 287 6.27 -17.69 -0.44
CA THR A 287 6.64 -18.97 0.15
C THR A 287 7.28 -18.82 1.53
N HIS A 288 8.10 -17.80 1.76
CA HIS A 288 8.73 -17.49 3.05
C HIS A 288 7.71 -17.14 4.13
N GLU A 289 6.73 -16.31 3.81
CA GLU A 289 5.64 -15.95 4.74
C GLU A 289 4.75 -17.16 5.04
N THR A 290 4.51 -18.00 4.04
CA THR A 290 3.82 -19.28 4.23
C THR A 290 4.59 -20.18 5.20
N GLY A 291 5.94 -20.22 5.11
CA GLY A 291 6.81 -20.91 6.05
C GLY A 291 6.64 -20.42 7.48
N LEU A 292 6.69 -19.09 7.70
CA LEU A 292 6.48 -18.45 9.00
C LEU A 292 5.11 -18.82 9.60
N LYS A 293 4.04 -18.67 8.81
CA LYS A 293 2.67 -18.98 9.25
C LYS A 293 2.50 -20.47 9.61
N THR A 294 3.14 -21.35 8.85
CA THR A 294 3.14 -22.80 9.11
C THR A 294 3.90 -23.12 10.41
N ALA A 295 5.09 -22.54 10.59
CA ALA A 295 5.93 -22.73 11.78
C ALA A 295 5.21 -22.32 13.07
N ILE A 296 4.62 -21.12 13.08
CA ILE A 296 3.85 -20.62 14.23
C ILE A 296 2.70 -21.59 14.57
N THR A 297 1.92 -21.95 13.54
CA THR A 297 0.75 -22.83 13.76
C THR A 297 1.15 -24.18 14.31
N LYS A 298 2.22 -24.78 13.79
CA LYS A 298 2.72 -26.08 14.23
C LYS A 298 3.26 -26.02 15.66
N ALA A 299 4.22 -25.14 15.94
CA ALA A 299 4.88 -25.03 17.24
C ALA A 299 3.85 -24.74 18.36
N MET A 300 2.90 -23.83 18.10
CA MET A 300 1.85 -23.50 19.09
C MET A 300 0.88 -24.66 19.35
N ASN A 301 0.43 -25.39 18.30
CA ASN A 301 -0.43 -26.55 18.49
C ASN A 301 0.30 -27.68 19.24
N ASP A 302 1.55 -27.96 18.89
CA ASP A 302 2.37 -29.00 19.53
C ASP A 302 2.57 -28.67 21.03
N TYR A 303 2.88 -27.41 21.33
CA TYR A 303 2.99 -26.94 22.72
C TYR A 303 1.66 -27.05 23.47
N ALA A 304 0.54 -26.59 22.90
CA ALA A 304 -0.78 -26.63 23.53
C ALA A 304 -1.23 -28.06 23.85
N ARG A 305 -0.90 -29.04 22.99
CA ARG A 305 -1.17 -30.46 23.24
C ARG A 305 -0.27 -31.02 24.32
N LYS A 306 1.03 -30.76 24.24
CA LYS A 306 2.03 -31.25 25.20
C LYS A 306 1.72 -30.78 26.63
N THR A 307 1.21 -29.57 26.78
CA THR A 307 0.86 -28.98 28.09
C THR A 307 -0.58 -29.27 28.52
N GLY A 308 -1.38 -29.96 27.72
CA GLY A 308 -2.78 -30.28 28.02
C GLY A 308 -3.76 -29.11 27.92
N LEU A 309 -3.34 -27.94 27.40
CA LEU A 309 -4.23 -26.80 27.12
C LEU A 309 -5.21 -27.13 26.00
N LEU A 310 -4.83 -27.98 25.04
CA LEU A 310 -5.71 -28.66 24.10
C LEU A 310 -5.79 -30.15 24.46
N LYS A 311 -7.00 -30.64 24.71
CA LYS A 311 -7.26 -32.06 25.01
C LYS A 311 -7.15 -32.89 23.71
N GLU A 312 -6.92 -34.22 23.83
CA GLU A 312 -6.81 -35.11 22.68
C GLU A 312 -8.02 -35.05 21.72
N LYS A 313 -9.22 -34.89 22.28
CA LYS A 313 -10.47 -34.78 21.53
C LYS A 313 -10.70 -33.42 20.83
N ASP A 314 -9.96 -32.39 21.23
CA ASP A 314 -10.12 -31.06 20.69
C ASP A 314 -9.45 -31.01 19.29
N LYS A 315 -10.02 -30.26 18.35
CA LYS A 315 -9.37 -29.98 17.09
C LYS A 315 -8.19 -29.03 17.30
N ASN A 316 -7.17 -29.14 16.44
CA ASN A 316 -6.11 -28.14 16.40
C ASN A 316 -6.71 -26.76 16.10
N LEU A 317 -6.12 -25.72 16.68
CA LEU A 317 -6.44 -24.35 16.32
C LEU A 317 -5.90 -24.04 14.92
N GLU A 318 -6.60 -23.16 14.22
CA GLU A 318 -6.15 -22.67 12.92
C GLU A 318 -5.05 -21.63 13.06
N GLY A 319 -4.26 -21.44 12.00
CA GLY A 319 -3.17 -20.45 12.03
C GLY A 319 -3.65 -19.04 12.29
N SER A 320 -4.84 -18.67 11.83
CA SER A 320 -5.45 -17.37 12.10
C SER A 320 -5.73 -17.14 13.59
N ASP A 321 -6.06 -18.20 14.35
CA ASP A 321 -6.33 -18.07 15.77
C ASP A 321 -5.06 -17.70 16.55
N TYR A 322 -3.90 -18.25 16.13
CA TYR A 322 -2.60 -17.96 16.72
C TYR A 322 -2.01 -16.62 16.28
N ARG A 323 -2.45 -16.08 15.16
CA ARG A 323 -1.95 -14.80 14.66
C ARG A 323 -2.77 -13.59 15.11
N GLU A 324 -3.88 -13.79 15.80
CA GLU A 324 -4.66 -12.67 16.36
C GLU A 324 -3.81 -11.82 17.32
N GLY A 325 -3.63 -10.54 16.97
CA GLY A 325 -2.77 -9.59 17.68
C GLY A 325 -1.27 -9.79 17.45
N LEU A 326 -0.86 -10.50 16.41
CA LEU A 326 0.54 -10.69 16.07
C LEU A 326 1.04 -9.55 15.17
N SER A 327 2.08 -8.85 15.59
CA SER A 327 2.94 -8.03 14.73
C SER A 327 4.25 -8.78 14.48
N ALA A 328 4.63 -8.96 13.21
CA ALA A 328 5.85 -9.67 12.85
C ALA A 328 6.54 -9.03 11.65
N VAL A 329 7.87 -9.04 11.68
CA VAL A 329 8.73 -8.67 10.56
C VAL A 329 9.58 -9.89 10.22
N LEU A 330 9.48 -10.35 8.97
CA LEU A 330 10.28 -11.44 8.42
C LEU A 330 11.21 -10.87 7.35
N SER A 331 12.50 -10.94 7.56
CA SER A 331 13.52 -10.60 6.56
C SER A 331 14.32 -11.84 6.20
N ILE A 332 14.39 -12.12 4.90
CA ILE A 332 15.22 -13.22 4.40
C ILE A 332 16.20 -12.72 3.33
N LEU A 333 17.43 -13.21 3.39
CA LEU A 333 18.38 -13.09 2.31
C LEU A 333 18.43 -14.39 1.53
N VAL A 334 18.11 -14.31 0.25
CA VAL A 334 18.01 -15.44 -0.66
C VAL A 334 19.13 -15.36 -1.69
N PRO A 335 19.94 -16.43 -1.87
CA PRO A 335 20.93 -16.46 -2.92
C PRO A 335 20.30 -16.31 -4.31
N GLU A 336 20.99 -15.63 -5.24
CA GLU A 336 20.50 -15.39 -6.61
C GLU A 336 20.03 -16.65 -7.30
N ALA A 337 20.74 -17.77 -7.15
CA ALA A 337 20.39 -19.05 -7.75
C ALA A 337 19.01 -19.61 -7.35
N HIS A 338 18.47 -19.14 -6.22
CA HIS A 338 17.20 -19.61 -5.66
C HIS A 338 16.13 -18.53 -5.65
N LEU A 339 16.45 -17.30 -6.11
CA LEU A 339 15.57 -16.14 -6.02
C LEU A 339 14.60 -16.10 -7.20
N GLN A 340 13.32 -16.24 -6.92
CA GLN A 340 12.23 -16.21 -7.90
C GLN A 340 11.07 -15.37 -7.37
N PHE A 341 10.77 -14.27 -8.04
CA PHE A 341 9.58 -13.47 -7.77
C PHE A 341 8.48 -13.74 -8.79
N GLU A 342 7.23 -13.61 -8.35
CA GLU A 342 6.08 -13.57 -9.25
C GLU A 342 5.91 -12.13 -9.76
N GLY A 343 6.37 -11.84 -10.99
CA GLY A 343 6.23 -10.52 -11.63
C GLY A 343 7.39 -9.55 -11.43
N GLN A 344 7.35 -8.46 -12.19
CA GLN A 344 8.39 -7.42 -12.24
C GLN A 344 8.43 -6.57 -10.97
N THR A 345 7.29 -6.36 -10.33
CA THR A 345 7.16 -5.52 -9.11
C THR A 345 7.70 -6.19 -7.85
N LYS A 346 8.08 -7.48 -7.92
CA LYS A 346 8.65 -8.27 -6.81
C LYS A 346 7.73 -8.40 -5.58
N ASP A 347 6.44 -8.20 -5.75
CA ASP A 347 5.47 -8.17 -4.66
C ASP A 347 5.29 -9.54 -3.97
N LYS A 348 5.63 -10.65 -4.65
CA LYS A 348 5.48 -12.00 -4.12
C LYS A 348 6.67 -12.90 -4.43
N LEU A 349 7.16 -13.59 -3.38
CA LEU A 349 8.23 -14.58 -3.53
C LEU A 349 7.66 -15.94 -3.94
N GLY A 350 8.18 -16.48 -5.06
CA GLY A 350 7.84 -17.82 -5.57
C GLY A 350 8.85 -18.93 -5.23
N SER A 351 10.02 -18.60 -4.68
CA SER A 351 11.12 -19.54 -4.40
C SER A 351 10.68 -20.75 -3.54
N PRO A 352 10.67 -22.00 -4.05
CA PRO A 352 10.10 -23.15 -3.32
C PRO A 352 10.84 -23.48 -2.03
N LEU A 353 12.18 -23.29 -2.00
CA LEU A 353 13.03 -23.59 -0.84
C LEU A 353 12.83 -22.63 0.34
N ALA A 354 12.35 -21.41 0.12
CA ALA A 354 12.17 -20.44 1.18
C ALA A 354 11.16 -20.92 2.25
N ARG A 355 10.11 -21.64 1.84
CA ARG A 355 9.11 -22.17 2.78
C ARG A 355 9.70 -23.17 3.79
N PRO A 356 10.34 -24.28 3.39
CA PRO A 356 10.86 -25.25 4.36
C PRO A 356 12.01 -24.66 5.21
N VAL A 357 12.83 -23.78 4.66
CA VAL A 357 13.92 -23.14 5.41
C VAL A 357 13.36 -22.26 6.54
N VAL A 358 12.41 -21.37 6.24
CA VAL A 358 11.78 -20.51 7.24
C VAL A 358 10.99 -21.35 8.26
N ASP A 359 10.22 -22.36 7.80
CA ASP A 359 9.44 -23.24 8.67
C ASP A 359 10.36 -23.97 9.67
N SER A 360 11.46 -24.56 9.23
CA SER A 360 12.39 -25.26 10.14
C SER A 360 13.01 -24.34 11.17
N ILE A 361 13.62 -23.22 10.72
CA ILE A 361 14.32 -22.28 11.62
C ILE A 361 13.36 -21.72 12.67
N VAL A 362 12.19 -21.29 12.25
CA VAL A 362 11.21 -20.65 13.14
C VAL A 362 10.54 -21.66 14.05
N SER A 363 10.17 -22.86 13.56
CA SER A 363 9.56 -23.92 14.38
C SER A 363 10.46 -24.33 15.53
N ASP A 364 11.76 -24.55 15.25
CA ASP A 364 12.72 -24.98 16.27
C ASP A 364 12.90 -23.90 17.35
N LYS A 365 13.17 -22.67 16.93
CA LYS A 365 13.40 -21.55 17.84
C LYS A 365 12.16 -21.20 18.69
N LEU A 366 10.99 -21.15 18.05
CA LEU A 366 9.74 -20.89 18.74
C LEU A 366 9.38 -22.01 19.72
N THR A 367 9.62 -23.27 19.37
CA THR A 367 9.38 -24.40 20.29
C THR A 367 10.23 -24.27 21.56
N PHE A 368 11.52 -23.95 21.42
CA PHE A 368 12.39 -23.69 22.59
C PHE A 368 11.89 -22.53 23.42
N PHE A 369 11.56 -21.41 22.78
CA PHE A 369 11.04 -20.22 23.49
C PHE A 369 9.77 -20.54 24.29
N LEU A 370 8.82 -21.27 23.71
CA LEU A 370 7.56 -21.63 24.39
C LEU A 370 7.81 -22.54 25.61
N MET A 371 8.79 -23.44 25.51
CA MET A 371 9.15 -24.31 26.64
C MET A 371 9.81 -23.57 27.79
N GLU A 372 10.66 -22.59 27.48
CA GLU A 372 11.35 -21.76 28.47
C GLU A 372 10.41 -20.74 29.13
N ASN A 373 9.37 -20.27 28.43
CA ASN A 373 8.46 -19.23 28.88
C ASN A 373 7.02 -19.73 29.07
N GLY A 374 6.84 -20.78 29.87
CA GLY A 374 5.59 -21.54 30.01
C GLY A 374 4.35 -20.73 30.40
N GLU A 375 4.48 -19.71 31.25
CA GLU A 375 3.37 -18.83 31.62
C GLU A 375 2.91 -17.96 30.45
N LEU A 376 3.86 -17.29 29.80
CA LEU A 376 3.61 -16.48 28.63
C LEU A 376 3.00 -17.32 27.48
N ALA A 377 3.59 -18.48 27.20
CA ALA A 377 3.09 -19.41 26.20
C ALA A 377 1.64 -19.84 26.50
N SER A 378 1.33 -20.16 27.77
CA SER A 378 -0.03 -20.52 28.18
C SER A 378 -1.01 -19.37 27.98
N ASN A 379 -0.61 -18.12 28.22
CA ASN A 379 -1.45 -16.96 28.00
C ASN A 379 -1.73 -16.73 26.51
N LEU A 380 -0.73 -16.91 25.65
CA LEU A 380 -0.90 -16.85 24.19
C LEU A 380 -1.85 -17.94 23.66
N ILE A 381 -1.71 -19.18 24.15
CA ILE A 381 -2.62 -20.27 23.78
C ILE A 381 -4.06 -19.98 24.24
N ARG A 382 -4.26 -19.43 25.45
CA ARG A 382 -5.60 -19.03 25.92
C ARG A 382 -6.21 -17.91 25.06
N LYS A 383 -5.39 -16.94 24.61
CA LYS A 383 -5.84 -15.90 23.67
C LYS A 383 -6.28 -16.56 22.36
N ALA A 384 -5.49 -17.47 21.80
CA ALA A 384 -5.82 -18.18 20.57
C ALA A 384 -7.09 -19.05 20.69
N ILE A 385 -7.33 -19.68 21.85
CA ILE A 385 -8.58 -20.42 22.13
C ILE A 385 -9.79 -19.47 22.11
N LYS A 386 -9.67 -18.28 22.69
CA LYS A 386 -10.74 -17.26 22.63
C LYS A 386 -11.00 -16.78 21.19
N ALA A 387 -9.93 -16.59 20.39
CA ALA A 387 -10.03 -16.23 19.00
C ALA A 387 -10.77 -17.31 18.18
N ARG A 388 -10.42 -18.60 18.38
CA ARG A 388 -11.15 -19.73 17.78
C ARG A 388 -12.64 -19.70 18.14
N ASP A 389 -12.96 -19.56 19.42
CA ASP A 389 -14.36 -19.59 19.87
C ASP A 389 -15.17 -18.44 19.23
N ALA A 390 -14.58 -17.25 19.09
CA ALA A 390 -15.18 -16.13 18.40
C ALA A 390 -15.35 -16.42 16.89
N ARG A 391 -14.33 -16.97 16.21
CA ARG A 391 -14.38 -17.35 14.81
C ARG A 391 -15.42 -18.44 14.55
N GLU A 392 -15.46 -19.49 15.35
CA GLU A 392 -16.45 -20.57 15.21
C GLU A 392 -17.89 -20.06 15.42
N ALA A 393 -18.10 -19.16 16.38
CA ALA A 393 -19.40 -18.52 16.59
C ALA A 393 -19.80 -17.69 15.36
N ALA A 394 -18.88 -16.93 14.79
CA ALA A 394 -19.09 -16.15 13.56
C ALA A 394 -19.44 -17.05 12.36
N ARG A 395 -18.68 -18.15 12.18
CA ARG A 395 -18.91 -19.13 11.12
C ARG A 395 -20.27 -19.80 11.28
N LYS A 396 -20.63 -20.22 12.48
CA LYS A 396 -21.94 -20.82 12.75
C LYS A 396 -23.09 -19.87 12.43
N ALA A 397 -23.00 -18.61 12.83
CA ALA A 397 -23.99 -17.59 12.49
C ALA A 397 -24.13 -17.41 10.97
N ARG A 398 -23.01 -17.42 10.23
CA ARG A 398 -22.99 -17.36 8.76
C ARG A 398 -23.63 -18.58 8.10
N ASP A 399 -23.27 -19.79 8.54
CA ASP A 399 -23.78 -21.04 7.98
C ASP A 399 -25.27 -21.22 8.24
N GLU A 400 -25.76 -20.81 9.40
CA GLU A 400 -27.19 -20.74 9.71
C GLU A 400 -27.94 -19.81 8.75
N SER A 401 -27.31 -18.68 8.36
CA SER A 401 -27.83 -17.74 7.38
C SER A 401 -27.84 -18.31 5.95
N ARG A 402 -26.76 -19.02 5.52
CA ARG A 402 -26.62 -19.60 4.17
C ARG A 402 -27.47 -20.84 3.95
N ASN A 403 -27.63 -21.71 4.94
CA ASN A 403 -28.29 -23.02 4.82
C ASN A 403 -29.84 -22.98 4.78
N GLY A 404 -30.41 -21.83 4.47
CA GLY A 404 -31.76 -21.76 3.89
C GLY A 404 -32.94 -22.26 4.72
N LYS A 405 -32.78 -22.62 5.98
CA LYS A 405 -33.86 -22.47 6.95
C LYS A 405 -33.88 -20.98 7.32
N LYS A 406 -34.27 -20.17 6.31
CA LYS A 406 -34.49 -18.73 6.42
C LYS A 406 -35.28 -18.47 7.70
N SER A 407 -34.56 -18.20 8.78
CA SER A 407 -35.19 -17.75 9.99
C SER A 407 -35.94 -16.46 9.62
N LYS A 408 -37.14 -16.28 10.16
CA LYS A 408 -37.92 -15.04 9.97
C LYS A 408 -37.09 -13.80 10.37
N LYS A 409 -36.01 -13.98 11.18
CA LYS A 409 -35.10 -12.96 11.66
C LYS A 409 -34.13 -12.47 10.58
N ASP A 410 -33.60 -13.36 9.70
CA ASP A 410 -32.64 -13.00 8.65
C ASP A 410 -33.30 -12.31 7.45
N LYS A 411 -34.53 -12.68 7.17
CA LYS A 411 -35.38 -11.92 6.23
C LYS A 411 -35.72 -10.53 6.76
N GLY A 412 -35.77 -10.34 8.06
CA GLY A 412 -36.03 -9.08 8.73
C GLY A 412 -34.84 -8.10 8.67
N LEU A 413 -33.62 -8.60 8.79
CA LEU A 413 -32.39 -7.79 8.75
C LEU A 413 -32.14 -7.14 7.37
N LEU A 414 -32.37 -7.89 6.30
CA LEU A 414 -32.19 -7.40 4.91
C LEU A 414 -33.47 -6.79 4.32
N SER A 415 -34.65 -7.16 4.82
CA SER A 415 -35.94 -6.89 4.13
C SER A 415 -36.44 -5.45 4.22
N GLY A 416 -35.71 -4.54 4.87
CA GLY A 416 -36.14 -3.14 4.97
C GLY A 416 -35.10 -2.11 4.59
N LYS A 417 -33.82 -2.47 4.68
CA LYS A 417 -32.71 -1.52 4.49
C LYS A 417 -32.12 -1.59 3.09
N LEU A 418 -31.75 -2.77 2.60
CA LEU A 418 -31.14 -2.95 1.29
C LEU A 418 -32.17 -2.77 0.16
N THR A 419 -31.84 -1.91 -0.80
CA THR A 419 -32.52 -1.83 -2.09
C THR A 419 -31.64 -2.50 -3.14
N PRO A 420 -31.91 -3.77 -3.53
CA PRO A 420 -31.00 -4.56 -4.36
C PRO A 420 -30.97 -4.10 -5.82
N ALA A 421 -29.90 -4.45 -6.53
CA ALA A 421 -29.82 -4.38 -7.98
C ALA A 421 -30.66 -5.51 -8.61
N GLN A 422 -31.11 -5.30 -9.85
CA GLN A 422 -31.83 -6.33 -10.61
C GLN A 422 -30.89 -7.40 -11.18
N SER A 423 -29.67 -7.01 -11.54
CA SER A 423 -28.63 -7.92 -12.04
C SER A 423 -28.19 -8.88 -10.94
N LYS A 424 -28.02 -10.16 -11.31
CA LYS A 424 -27.42 -11.19 -10.46
C LYS A 424 -25.93 -11.39 -10.75
N ASN A 425 -25.33 -10.58 -11.63
CA ASN A 425 -23.91 -10.68 -11.97
C ASN A 425 -23.08 -9.79 -11.04
N PRO A 426 -22.30 -10.36 -10.11
CA PRO A 426 -21.48 -9.59 -9.17
C PRO A 426 -20.53 -8.62 -9.86
N LYS A 427 -19.91 -9.02 -10.98
CA LYS A 427 -18.96 -8.21 -11.76
C LYS A 427 -19.55 -6.97 -12.42
N LYS A 428 -20.86 -6.79 -12.38
CA LYS A 428 -21.57 -5.60 -12.90
C LYS A 428 -22.21 -4.77 -11.80
N ASN A 429 -22.38 -5.34 -10.62
CA ASN A 429 -23.13 -4.72 -9.55
C ASN A 429 -22.27 -3.76 -8.74
N GLU A 430 -22.88 -2.66 -8.34
CA GLU A 430 -22.31 -1.64 -7.46
C GLU A 430 -23.16 -1.52 -6.20
N LEU A 431 -22.53 -1.44 -5.03
CA LEU A 431 -23.20 -1.20 -3.75
C LEU A 431 -22.84 0.21 -3.27
N TYR A 432 -23.84 1.05 -3.09
CA TYR A 432 -23.70 2.34 -2.42
C TYR A 432 -24.03 2.21 -0.94
N LEU A 433 -23.05 2.52 -0.10
CA LEU A 433 -23.22 2.72 1.33
C LEU A 433 -23.51 4.20 1.56
N VAL A 434 -24.76 4.52 1.87
CA VAL A 434 -25.26 5.90 1.89
C VAL A 434 -25.54 6.35 3.30
N GLU A 435 -25.03 7.53 3.67
CA GLU A 435 -25.32 8.13 4.97
C GLU A 435 -26.78 8.57 5.09
N GLY A 436 -27.47 7.97 6.06
CA GLY A 436 -28.83 8.35 6.44
C GLY A 436 -29.95 7.89 5.50
N ASP A 437 -31.14 7.85 6.03
CA ASP A 437 -32.35 7.41 5.29
C ASP A 437 -32.81 8.46 4.25
N SER A 438 -32.55 9.76 4.48
CA SER A 438 -32.93 10.84 3.56
C SER A 438 -32.15 10.77 2.25
N ALA A 439 -30.83 10.77 2.31
CA ALA A 439 -29.98 10.62 1.14
C ALA A 439 -30.17 9.24 0.49
N GLY A 440 -30.36 8.20 1.30
CA GLY A 440 -30.75 6.86 0.84
C GLY A 440 -32.05 6.86 0.02
N GLY A 441 -33.02 7.72 0.36
CA GLY A 441 -34.27 7.91 -0.41
C GLY A 441 -34.03 8.50 -1.79
N SER A 442 -33.26 9.58 -1.89
CA SER A 442 -32.87 10.22 -3.16
C SER A 442 -32.03 9.26 -4.02
N ALA A 443 -31.06 8.54 -3.42
CA ALA A 443 -30.25 7.56 -4.11
C ALA A 443 -31.08 6.37 -4.67
N LYS A 444 -32.06 5.88 -3.92
CA LYS A 444 -32.99 4.83 -4.38
C LYS A 444 -33.79 5.24 -5.60
N GLN A 445 -34.17 6.51 -5.69
CA GLN A 445 -34.93 7.06 -6.82
C GLN A 445 -34.03 7.31 -8.04
N GLY A 446 -32.84 7.90 -7.82
CA GLY A 446 -31.91 8.32 -8.87
C GLY A 446 -31.07 7.20 -9.50
N ARG A 447 -30.86 6.07 -8.80
CA ARG A 447 -29.97 4.99 -9.24
C ARG A 447 -30.37 4.29 -10.54
N ASP A 448 -29.44 3.70 -11.26
CA ASP A 448 -29.75 2.68 -12.25
C ASP A 448 -30.06 1.35 -11.54
N ARG A 449 -31.34 0.98 -11.54
CA ARG A 449 -31.86 -0.23 -10.89
C ARG A 449 -31.26 -1.52 -11.44
N LYS A 450 -30.72 -1.49 -12.65
CA LYS A 450 -30.15 -2.69 -13.29
C LYS A 450 -28.96 -3.23 -12.53
N PHE A 451 -28.05 -2.35 -12.06
CA PHE A 451 -26.79 -2.77 -11.46
C PHE A 451 -26.39 -2.06 -10.17
N GLN A 452 -27.12 -1.00 -9.76
CA GLN A 452 -26.82 -0.29 -8.53
C GLN A 452 -27.74 -0.71 -7.39
N ALA A 453 -27.15 -1.09 -6.25
CA ALA A 453 -27.81 -1.36 -4.99
C ALA A 453 -27.55 -0.24 -3.99
N ILE A 454 -28.51 0.05 -3.11
CA ILE A 454 -28.41 1.08 -2.09
C ILE A 454 -28.61 0.47 -0.71
N LEU A 455 -27.67 0.72 0.18
CA LEU A 455 -27.75 0.39 1.60
C LEU A 455 -27.59 1.67 2.43
N PRO A 456 -28.66 2.25 2.96
CA PRO A 456 -28.58 3.36 3.89
C PRO A 456 -27.98 2.90 5.23
N LEU A 457 -27.09 3.70 5.80
CA LEU A 457 -26.50 3.49 7.11
C LEU A 457 -27.11 4.48 8.10
N ARG A 458 -27.50 4.01 9.29
CA ARG A 458 -28.13 4.85 10.32
C ARG A 458 -27.09 5.31 11.33
N GLY A 459 -26.63 6.56 11.14
CA GLY A 459 -25.67 7.20 12.02
C GLY A 459 -24.26 6.63 11.91
N LYS A 460 -23.44 6.93 12.92
CA LYS A 460 -22.04 6.50 12.99
C LYS A 460 -21.94 5.00 13.27
N VAL A 461 -21.25 4.27 12.40
CA VAL A 461 -21.01 2.85 12.58
C VAL A 461 -20.01 2.60 13.71
N LEU A 462 -19.97 1.35 14.22
CA LEU A 462 -19.03 0.93 15.26
C LEU A 462 -17.58 1.17 14.83
N ASN A 463 -16.76 1.71 15.73
CA ASN A 463 -15.32 1.76 15.52
C ASN A 463 -14.73 0.35 15.69
N THR A 464 -14.40 -0.27 14.57
CA THR A 464 -13.94 -1.65 14.52
C THR A 464 -12.47 -1.85 14.89
N GLU A 465 -11.71 -0.77 15.06
CA GLU A 465 -10.37 -0.83 15.66
C GLU A 465 -10.42 -1.26 17.14
N LYS A 466 -11.50 -0.87 17.82
CA LYS A 466 -11.70 -1.10 19.26
C LYS A 466 -12.62 -2.29 19.57
N ALA A 467 -13.12 -2.97 18.54
CA ALA A 467 -14.16 -3.99 18.71
C ALA A 467 -13.65 -5.37 18.33
N ASN A 468 -13.97 -6.37 19.15
CA ASN A 468 -13.73 -7.75 18.81
C ASN A 468 -14.78 -8.28 17.81
N MET A 469 -14.53 -9.43 17.19
CA MET A 469 -15.40 -10.04 16.19
C MET A 469 -16.82 -10.27 16.73
N SER A 470 -16.99 -10.65 18.01
CA SER A 470 -18.31 -10.86 18.60
C SER A 470 -19.13 -9.57 18.65
N ASP A 471 -18.50 -8.44 18.97
CA ASP A 471 -19.18 -7.15 19.02
C ASP A 471 -19.53 -6.63 17.64
N ILE A 472 -18.64 -6.86 16.67
CA ILE A 472 -18.87 -6.55 15.24
C ILE A 472 -20.10 -7.27 14.72
N LEU A 473 -20.22 -8.57 14.99
CA LEU A 473 -21.37 -9.37 14.55
C LEU A 473 -22.68 -9.05 15.27
N LYS A 474 -22.59 -8.47 16.49
CA LYS A 474 -23.78 -7.98 17.23
C LYS A 474 -24.24 -6.60 16.72
N ASN A 475 -23.35 -5.83 16.11
CA ASN A 475 -23.70 -4.53 15.57
C ASN A 475 -24.54 -4.68 14.32
N GLU A 476 -25.75 -4.15 14.32
CA GLU A 476 -26.74 -4.35 13.26
C GLU A 476 -26.27 -3.75 11.92
N GLU A 477 -25.67 -2.56 11.92
CA GLU A 477 -25.22 -1.89 10.69
C GLU A 477 -24.05 -2.63 10.04
N ILE A 478 -23.02 -2.97 10.83
CA ILE A 478 -21.86 -3.73 10.34
C ILE A 478 -22.29 -5.12 9.86
N ASN A 479 -23.12 -5.79 10.64
CA ASN A 479 -23.61 -7.12 10.28
C ASN A 479 -24.42 -7.10 8.97
N THR A 480 -25.28 -6.10 8.79
CA THR A 480 -26.02 -5.90 7.52
C THR A 480 -25.08 -5.68 6.35
N MET A 481 -23.98 -4.92 6.51
CA MET A 481 -22.96 -4.74 5.47
C MET A 481 -22.28 -6.06 5.12
N ILE A 482 -21.84 -6.85 6.13
CA ILE A 482 -21.18 -8.15 5.92
C ILE A 482 -22.09 -9.08 5.10
N TYR A 483 -23.36 -9.19 5.47
CA TYR A 483 -24.34 -10.02 4.74
C TYR A 483 -24.62 -9.48 3.33
N THR A 484 -24.69 -8.18 3.15
CA THR A 484 -24.94 -7.55 1.84
C THR A 484 -23.77 -7.78 0.88
N ILE A 485 -22.55 -7.59 1.35
CA ILE A 485 -21.33 -7.82 0.56
C ILE A 485 -21.16 -9.31 0.23
N GLY A 486 -21.49 -10.20 1.17
CA GLY A 486 -21.55 -11.65 0.95
C GLY A 486 -20.21 -12.38 0.94
N ALA A 487 -19.09 -11.66 1.06
CA ALA A 487 -17.72 -12.17 0.94
C ALA A 487 -17.16 -12.79 2.24
N GLY A 488 -17.92 -12.78 3.33
CA GLY A 488 -17.40 -13.15 4.66
C GLY A 488 -16.73 -11.98 5.36
N VAL A 489 -15.96 -12.26 6.43
CA VAL A 489 -15.29 -11.25 7.24
C VAL A 489 -14.07 -11.85 7.94
N GLY A 490 -13.01 -11.08 8.11
CA GLY A 490 -11.78 -11.50 8.78
C GLY A 490 -11.10 -12.68 8.06
N ALA A 491 -10.73 -13.73 8.81
CA ALA A 491 -10.04 -14.90 8.25
C ALA A 491 -10.88 -15.71 7.25
N ASP A 492 -12.21 -15.60 7.31
CA ASP A 492 -13.16 -16.29 6.40
C ASP A 492 -13.53 -15.45 5.16
N PHE A 493 -12.86 -14.32 4.93
CA PHE A 493 -13.13 -13.42 3.81
C PHE A 493 -12.59 -13.97 2.50
N SER A 494 -13.40 -13.90 1.42
CA SER A 494 -13.01 -14.26 0.05
C SER A 494 -13.52 -13.21 -0.93
N VAL A 495 -12.62 -12.61 -1.71
CA VAL A 495 -12.96 -11.58 -2.71
C VAL A 495 -13.88 -12.14 -3.80
N GLU A 496 -13.65 -13.40 -4.20
CA GLU A 496 -14.42 -14.08 -5.24
C GLU A 496 -15.89 -14.27 -4.89
N ASP A 497 -16.20 -14.34 -3.58
CA ASP A 497 -17.56 -14.47 -3.06
C ASP A 497 -18.30 -13.13 -2.98
N ALA A 498 -17.66 -12.01 -3.29
CA ALA A 498 -18.28 -10.68 -3.20
C ALA A 498 -19.44 -10.52 -4.20
N ASN A 499 -20.58 -10.00 -3.73
CA ASN A 499 -21.76 -9.78 -4.55
C ASN A 499 -21.68 -8.53 -5.44
N TYR A 500 -20.66 -7.70 -5.27
CA TYR A 500 -20.49 -6.40 -5.93
C TYR A 500 -19.07 -6.20 -6.42
N ASP A 501 -18.94 -5.65 -7.62
CA ASP A 501 -17.66 -5.23 -8.21
C ASP A 501 -17.14 -3.93 -7.58
N LYS A 502 -18.05 -3.03 -7.22
CA LYS A 502 -17.70 -1.78 -6.54
C LYS A 502 -18.54 -1.59 -5.28
N ILE A 503 -17.87 -1.23 -4.20
CA ILE A 503 -18.48 -0.76 -2.96
C ILE A 503 -18.11 0.71 -2.83
N ILE A 504 -19.13 1.57 -2.86
CA ILE A 504 -18.99 3.00 -2.98
C ILE A 504 -19.53 3.65 -1.71
N ILE A 505 -18.65 4.29 -0.95
CA ILE A 505 -19.00 5.07 0.24
C ILE A 505 -19.49 6.44 -0.22
N MET A 506 -20.70 6.80 0.13
CA MET A 506 -21.33 8.07 -0.23
C MET A 506 -21.93 8.73 1.01
N THR A 507 -21.22 9.73 1.53
CA THR A 507 -21.54 10.46 2.75
C THR A 507 -21.69 11.95 2.48
N ASP A 508 -22.26 12.67 3.44
CA ASP A 508 -22.35 14.12 3.41
C ASP A 508 -20.95 14.77 3.38
N ALA A 509 -20.84 15.94 2.78
CA ALA A 509 -19.58 16.69 2.69
C ALA A 509 -19.35 17.56 3.93
N ASP A 510 -19.50 16.95 5.11
CA ASP A 510 -19.30 17.60 6.41
C ASP A 510 -18.41 16.76 7.34
N THR A 511 -18.20 17.23 8.57
CA THR A 511 -17.35 16.55 9.55
C THR A 511 -17.89 15.19 10.00
N ASP A 512 -19.21 15.04 10.07
CA ASP A 512 -19.86 13.78 10.42
C ASP A 512 -19.74 12.75 9.30
N GLY A 513 -19.95 13.18 8.04
CA GLY A 513 -19.74 12.34 6.87
C GLY A 513 -18.29 11.88 6.73
N ALA A 514 -17.31 12.76 6.96
CA ALA A 514 -15.89 12.42 6.99
C ALA A 514 -15.58 11.39 8.09
N HIS A 515 -16.21 11.51 9.26
CA HIS A 515 -16.07 10.55 10.34
C HIS A 515 -16.65 9.18 9.97
N ILE A 516 -17.83 9.13 9.36
CA ILE A 516 -18.44 7.89 8.88
C ILE A 516 -17.55 7.21 7.81
N GLN A 517 -16.98 7.99 6.88
CA GLN A 517 -16.00 7.47 5.92
C GLN A 517 -14.82 6.81 6.63
N THR A 518 -14.24 7.47 7.63
CA THR A 518 -13.09 6.95 8.39
C THR A 518 -13.45 5.65 9.12
N LEU A 519 -14.63 5.56 9.74
CA LEU A 519 -15.11 4.35 10.40
C LEU A 519 -15.30 3.19 9.41
N LEU A 520 -15.87 3.46 8.23
CA LEU A 520 -16.05 2.46 7.18
C LEU A 520 -14.70 2.00 6.60
N LEU A 521 -13.78 2.93 6.35
CA LEU A 521 -12.42 2.59 5.90
C LEU A 521 -11.69 1.74 6.92
N THR A 522 -11.84 2.03 8.23
CA THR A 522 -11.27 1.21 9.30
C THR A 522 -11.84 -0.21 9.27
N PHE A 523 -13.15 -0.34 9.09
CA PHE A 523 -13.80 -1.66 8.96
C PHE A 523 -13.27 -2.44 7.75
N PHE A 524 -13.22 -1.84 6.57
CA PHE A 524 -12.70 -2.49 5.38
C PHE A 524 -11.22 -2.86 5.54
N TYR A 525 -10.42 -1.98 6.10
CA TYR A 525 -8.99 -2.23 6.34
C TYR A 525 -8.77 -3.40 7.30
N ARG A 526 -9.50 -3.46 8.42
CA ARG A 526 -9.30 -4.49 9.45
C ARG A 526 -9.91 -5.85 9.11
N TYR A 527 -11.05 -5.86 8.46
CA TYR A 527 -11.87 -7.06 8.34
C TYR A 527 -12.15 -7.51 6.90
N MET A 528 -11.88 -6.66 5.92
CA MET A 528 -12.06 -6.94 4.50
C MET A 528 -10.91 -6.36 3.65
N ARG A 529 -9.68 -6.36 4.19
CA ARG A 529 -8.51 -5.76 3.54
C ARG A 529 -8.30 -6.24 2.09
N PRO A 530 -8.44 -7.55 1.75
CA PRO A 530 -8.29 -7.99 0.36
C PRO A 530 -9.26 -7.30 -0.62
N LEU A 531 -10.41 -6.80 -0.14
CA LEU A 531 -11.34 -6.03 -0.97
C LEU A 531 -10.80 -4.65 -1.36
N VAL A 532 -10.04 -4.03 -0.45
CA VAL A 532 -9.34 -2.76 -0.70
C VAL A 532 -8.15 -2.98 -1.64
N GLU A 533 -7.35 -4.00 -1.37
CA GLU A 533 -6.17 -4.39 -2.18
C GLU A 533 -6.57 -4.75 -3.63
N ALA A 534 -7.68 -5.47 -3.81
CA ALA A 534 -8.24 -5.77 -5.13
C ALA A 534 -8.89 -4.56 -5.82
N GLY A 535 -9.04 -3.43 -5.11
CA GLY A 535 -9.53 -2.16 -5.67
C GLY A 535 -11.02 -2.08 -5.86
N HIS A 536 -11.79 -2.72 -5.01
CA HIS A 536 -13.25 -2.73 -5.04
C HIS A 536 -13.90 -1.65 -4.18
N VAL A 537 -13.13 -0.91 -3.35
CA VAL A 537 -13.65 0.12 -2.45
C VAL A 537 -13.40 1.51 -3.02
N TYR A 538 -14.44 2.34 -3.04
CA TYR A 538 -14.42 3.70 -3.59
C TYR A 538 -15.12 4.68 -2.65
N ILE A 539 -14.75 5.97 -2.78
CA ILE A 539 -15.43 7.10 -2.17
C ILE A 539 -16.05 7.92 -3.31
N ALA A 540 -17.35 8.18 -3.23
CA ALA A 540 -18.03 9.08 -4.16
C ALA A 540 -17.79 10.53 -3.76
N LEU A 541 -17.58 11.38 -4.75
CA LEU A 541 -17.42 12.84 -4.57
C LEU A 541 -18.67 13.56 -5.08
N PRO A 542 -19.62 13.92 -4.21
CA PRO A 542 -20.70 14.82 -4.57
C PRO A 542 -20.18 16.25 -4.74
N PRO A 543 -20.84 17.10 -5.56
CA PRO A 543 -20.46 18.49 -5.69
C PRO A 543 -20.76 19.26 -4.41
N LEU A 544 -19.92 20.27 -4.11
CA LEU A 544 -20.13 21.20 -2.99
C LEU A 544 -21.08 22.35 -3.36
N TYR A 545 -21.09 22.72 -4.65
CA TYR A 545 -21.82 23.89 -5.13
C TYR A 545 -22.64 23.59 -6.37
N LYS A 546 -23.81 24.21 -6.45
CA LYS A 546 -24.63 24.33 -7.65
C LYS A 546 -24.77 25.80 -8.01
N MET A 547 -24.52 26.13 -9.25
CA MET A 547 -24.78 27.44 -9.79
C MET A 547 -25.87 27.34 -10.88
N SER A 548 -26.86 28.18 -10.85
CA SER A 548 -27.93 28.20 -11.85
C SER A 548 -28.26 29.61 -12.31
N LYS A 549 -28.65 29.75 -13.59
CA LYS A 549 -29.09 31.00 -14.19
C LYS A 549 -30.25 30.75 -15.13
N GLY A 550 -31.24 31.58 -15.03
CA GLY A 550 -32.49 31.46 -15.79
C GLY A 550 -33.62 30.84 -14.97
N LYS A 551 -34.71 30.46 -15.65
CA LYS A 551 -35.89 29.82 -15.03
C LYS A 551 -36.53 28.81 -15.99
N GLY A 552 -36.99 27.69 -15.45
CA GLY A 552 -37.70 26.64 -16.19
C GLY A 552 -36.85 26.00 -17.27
N LYS A 553 -37.39 25.80 -18.47
CA LYS A 553 -36.68 25.12 -19.59
C LYS A 553 -35.43 25.83 -20.12
N LYS A 554 -35.15 27.06 -19.66
CA LYS A 554 -33.96 27.86 -20.02
C LYS A 554 -33.01 28.03 -18.82
N GLU A 555 -33.19 27.24 -17.79
CA GLU A 555 -32.28 27.22 -16.66
C GLU A 555 -30.99 26.48 -17.06
N GLU A 556 -29.86 27.22 -17.00
CA GLU A 556 -28.52 26.63 -17.11
C GLU A 556 -28.05 26.29 -15.73
N VAL A 557 -27.55 25.07 -15.55
CA VAL A 557 -27.06 24.53 -14.28
C VAL A 557 -25.64 24.03 -14.46
N ALA A 558 -24.76 24.37 -13.52
CA ALA A 558 -23.43 23.78 -13.41
C ALA A 558 -23.09 23.48 -11.96
N TYR A 559 -22.17 22.54 -11.77
CA TYR A 559 -21.73 22.08 -10.46
C TYR A 559 -20.25 22.35 -10.27
N ALA A 560 -19.81 22.57 -9.03
CA ALA A 560 -18.41 22.69 -8.65
C ALA A 560 -18.11 21.84 -7.42
N TRP A 561 -16.94 21.22 -7.43
CA TRP A 561 -16.42 20.35 -6.38
C TRP A 561 -15.38 21.06 -5.50
N THR A 562 -14.80 22.15 -6.03
CA THR A 562 -13.78 22.94 -5.35
C THR A 562 -14.12 24.43 -5.41
N ASP A 563 -13.53 25.21 -4.52
CA ASP A 563 -13.66 26.68 -4.53
C ASP A 563 -13.07 27.30 -5.80
N SER A 564 -12.02 26.72 -6.35
CA SER A 564 -11.41 27.15 -7.60
C SER A 564 -12.39 27.01 -8.78
N GLU A 565 -13.04 25.85 -8.89
CA GLU A 565 -14.08 25.60 -9.91
C GLU A 565 -15.28 26.54 -9.72
N LEU A 566 -15.65 26.81 -8.46
CA LEU A 566 -16.72 27.79 -8.17
C LEU A 566 -16.38 29.19 -8.69
N GLU A 567 -15.14 29.66 -8.50
CA GLU A 567 -14.71 30.95 -9.01
C GLU A 567 -14.73 31.03 -10.56
N GLU A 568 -14.38 29.92 -11.23
CA GLU A 568 -14.51 29.81 -12.70
C GLU A 568 -15.98 29.86 -13.13
N LEU A 569 -16.87 29.16 -12.43
CA LEU A 569 -18.30 29.20 -12.70
C LEU A 569 -18.89 30.60 -12.46
N ARG A 570 -18.44 31.31 -11.41
CA ARG A 570 -18.86 32.70 -11.16
C ARG A 570 -18.49 33.64 -12.32
N ARG A 571 -17.32 33.47 -12.93
CA ARG A 571 -16.89 34.23 -14.10
C ARG A 571 -17.75 33.91 -15.31
N THR A 572 -18.03 32.63 -15.55
CA THR A 572 -18.80 32.14 -16.70
C THR A 572 -20.27 32.55 -16.65
N PHE A 573 -20.92 32.36 -15.49
CA PHE A 573 -22.35 32.68 -15.32
C PHE A 573 -22.62 34.19 -15.15
N GLY A 574 -21.66 34.94 -14.61
CA GLY A 574 -21.77 36.36 -14.43
C GLY A 574 -22.90 36.78 -13.48
N ARG A 575 -23.31 38.09 -13.58
CA ARG A 575 -24.35 38.65 -12.72
C ARG A 575 -25.72 37.99 -12.95
N GLY A 576 -26.46 37.72 -11.86
CA GLY A 576 -27.81 37.15 -11.89
C GLY A 576 -27.88 35.63 -11.80
N ALA A 577 -26.77 34.95 -11.59
CA ALA A 577 -26.74 33.55 -11.23
C ALA A 577 -27.06 33.34 -9.74
N THR A 578 -27.72 32.22 -9.44
CA THR A 578 -28.03 31.77 -8.07
C THR A 578 -27.03 30.74 -7.68
N LEU A 579 -26.39 30.89 -6.52
CA LEU A 579 -25.48 29.92 -5.91
C LEU A 579 -26.22 29.17 -4.79
N GLN A 580 -26.13 27.85 -4.83
CA GLN A 580 -26.52 26.95 -3.74
C GLN A 580 -25.29 26.18 -3.28
N ARG A 581 -25.01 26.20 -1.98
CA ARG A 581 -24.02 25.32 -1.35
C ARG A 581 -24.76 24.12 -0.78
N TYR A 582 -24.33 22.91 -1.13
CA TYR A 582 -24.85 21.70 -0.53
C TYR A 582 -24.14 21.42 0.81
N LYS A 583 -24.91 21.19 1.86
CA LYS A 583 -24.42 20.80 3.18
C LYS A 583 -24.48 19.29 3.36
N GLY A 584 -25.36 18.63 2.61
CA GLY A 584 -25.51 17.18 2.64
C GLY A 584 -26.23 16.65 1.41
N LEU A 585 -26.11 15.34 1.19
CA LEU A 585 -26.72 14.61 0.09
C LEU A 585 -28.26 14.67 0.10
N GLY A 586 -28.85 14.83 1.30
CA GLY A 586 -30.29 14.98 1.47
C GLY A 586 -30.89 16.24 0.87
N GLU A 587 -30.05 17.24 0.54
CA GLU A 587 -30.46 18.46 -0.16
C GLU A 587 -30.52 18.30 -1.68
N MET A 588 -29.98 17.20 -2.21
CA MET A 588 -29.99 16.87 -3.63
C MET A 588 -31.24 16.03 -3.96
N ASN A 589 -31.91 16.41 -5.04
CA ASN A 589 -32.95 15.55 -5.59
C ASN A 589 -32.36 14.35 -6.35
N ALA A 590 -33.20 13.40 -6.73
CA ALA A 590 -32.78 12.16 -7.38
C ALA A 590 -32.02 12.38 -8.70
N ASP A 591 -32.45 13.34 -9.52
CA ASP A 591 -31.81 13.63 -10.81
C ASP A 591 -30.43 14.28 -10.62
N GLN A 592 -30.32 15.23 -9.68
CA GLN A 592 -29.06 15.87 -9.34
C GLN A 592 -28.04 14.85 -8.83
N LEU A 593 -28.47 13.98 -7.94
CA LEU A 593 -27.59 12.94 -7.36
C LEU A 593 -27.15 11.92 -8.43
N TRP A 594 -28.04 11.60 -9.36
CA TRP A 594 -27.69 10.77 -10.51
C TRP A 594 -26.65 11.43 -11.40
N GLU A 595 -26.93 12.63 -11.89
CA GLU A 595 -26.09 13.34 -12.85
C GLU A 595 -24.67 13.62 -12.33
N THR A 596 -24.53 13.88 -11.03
CA THR A 596 -23.25 14.35 -10.46
C THR A 596 -22.45 13.25 -9.77
N THR A 597 -23.14 12.23 -9.19
CA THR A 597 -22.50 11.33 -8.22
C THR A 597 -22.69 9.84 -8.51
N MET A 598 -23.77 9.46 -9.21
CA MET A 598 -24.10 8.04 -9.42
C MET A 598 -23.97 7.57 -10.85
N ASN A 599 -24.10 8.44 -11.85
CA ASN A 599 -23.99 8.07 -13.25
C ASN A 599 -22.53 7.71 -13.60
N PRO A 600 -22.28 6.48 -14.08
CA PRO A 600 -20.91 6.04 -14.43
C PRO A 600 -20.18 6.92 -15.45
N GLU A 601 -20.92 7.66 -16.30
CA GLU A 601 -20.33 8.51 -17.34
C GLU A 601 -19.87 9.89 -16.81
N THR A 602 -20.46 10.36 -15.69
CA THR A 602 -20.23 11.74 -15.21
C THR A 602 -19.72 11.82 -13.78
N ARG A 603 -19.88 10.76 -12.98
CA ARG A 603 -19.46 10.72 -11.57
C ARG A 603 -17.94 10.71 -11.42
N THR A 604 -17.47 11.27 -10.32
CA THR A 604 -16.09 11.13 -9.86
C THR A 604 -16.03 10.19 -8.66
N LEU A 605 -15.18 9.16 -8.74
CA LEU A 605 -14.90 8.22 -7.66
C LEU A 605 -13.43 8.25 -7.30
N ILE A 606 -13.12 8.31 -6.01
CA ILE A 606 -11.77 8.06 -5.50
C ILE A 606 -11.65 6.57 -5.18
N ARG A 607 -10.74 5.88 -5.84
CA ARG A 607 -10.40 4.50 -5.49
C ARG A 607 -9.56 4.50 -4.22
N VAL A 608 -9.95 3.68 -3.25
CA VAL A 608 -9.18 3.50 -2.02
C VAL A 608 -8.04 2.52 -2.30
N THR A 609 -6.82 2.92 -1.99
CA THR A 609 -5.61 2.11 -2.15
C THR A 609 -4.81 2.06 -0.85
N ILE A 610 -4.03 1.01 -0.68
CA ILE A 610 -3.06 0.87 0.40
C ILE A 610 -1.69 0.89 -0.28
N ASP A 611 -1.07 2.07 -0.29
CA ASP A 611 0.24 2.24 -0.95
C ASP A 611 1.37 1.69 -0.07
N ASP A 612 1.22 1.83 1.25
CA ASP A 612 2.14 1.35 2.27
C ASP A 612 1.36 0.75 3.45
N LEU A 613 1.61 -0.54 3.73
CA LEU A 613 0.86 -1.27 4.75
C LEU A 613 1.29 -0.87 6.17
N ALA A 614 2.58 -0.61 6.41
CA ALA A 614 3.07 -0.22 7.74
C ALA A 614 2.54 1.16 8.12
N ARG A 615 2.55 2.10 7.17
CA ARG A 615 1.98 3.44 7.34
C ARG A 615 0.48 3.39 7.56
N ALA A 616 -0.25 2.60 6.77
CA ALA A 616 -1.69 2.43 6.92
C ALA A 616 -2.03 1.83 8.29
N GLU A 617 -1.29 0.79 8.71
CA GLU A 617 -1.43 0.16 10.02
C GLU A 617 -1.26 1.17 11.15
N ARG A 618 -0.16 1.92 11.13
CA ARG A 618 0.13 2.92 12.15
C ARG A 618 -0.92 4.04 12.16
N ARG A 619 -1.32 4.55 10.99
CA ARG A 619 -2.37 5.60 10.91
C ARG A 619 -3.70 5.14 11.47
N VAL A 620 -4.13 3.93 11.15
CA VAL A 620 -5.38 3.38 11.68
C VAL A 620 -5.26 3.20 13.20
N SER A 621 -4.17 2.62 13.71
CA SER A 621 -3.95 2.44 15.15
C SER A 621 -3.89 3.77 15.90
N VAL A 622 -3.19 4.78 15.40
CA VAL A 622 -3.08 6.10 16.04
C VAL A 622 -4.41 6.85 16.01
N LEU A 623 -5.05 6.93 14.83
CA LEU A 623 -6.23 7.77 14.66
C LEU A 623 -7.51 7.13 15.21
N MET A 624 -7.62 5.80 15.16
CA MET A 624 -8.83 5.06 15.54
C MET A 624 -8.69 4.25 16.80
N GLY A 625 -7.47 4.04 17.32
CA GLY A 625 -7.17 3.29 18.54
C GLY A 625 -7.63 3.98 19.82
N ASP A 626 -7.38 3.33 20.96
CA ASP A 626 -7.85 3.80 22.28
C ASP A 626 -7.03 4.95 22.86
N LYS A 627 -5.72 4.99 22.57
CA LYS A 627 -4.80 5.98 23.11
C LYS A 627 -5.05 7.37 22.50
N ALA A 628 -5.34 8.37 23.35
CA ALA A 628 -5.61 9.74 22.89
C ALA A 628 -4.31 10.55 22.65
N ALA A 629 -3.24 10.26 23.40
CA ALA A 629 -1.99 11.03 23.32
C ALA A 629 -1.31 10.92 21.94
N PRO A 630 -1.10 9.72 21.34
CA PRO A 630 -0.53 9.58 20.00
C PRO A 630 -1.38 10.28 18.95
N ARG A 631 -2.72 10.22 19.07
CA ARG A 631 -3.64 10.91 18.13
C ARG A 631 -3.50 12.42 18.22
N ARG A 632 -3.40 12.98 19.43
CA ARG A 632 -3.19 14.41 19.62
C ARG A 632 -1.88 14.85 18.98
N GLN A 633 -0.79 14.14 19.27
CA GLN A 633 0.52 14.43 18.71
C GLN A 633 0.49 14.39 17.17
N TRP A 634 -0.14 13.35 16.61
CA TRP A 634 -0.26 13.25 15.16
C TRP A 634 -1.02 14.43 14.54
N ILE A 635 -2.10 14.90 15.19
CA ILE A 635 -2.87 16.06 14.73
C ILE A 635 -2.01 17.33 14.79
N GLU A 636 -1.27 17.54 15.88
CA GLU A 636 -0.38 18.70 16.07
C GLU A 636 0.72 18.73 14.99
N ASP A 637 1.27 17.58 14.66
CA ASP A 637 2.37 17.45 13.69
C ASP A 637 1.91 17.56 12.22
N ASN A 638 0.67 17.17 11.91
CA ASN A 638 0.23 16.98 10.51
C ASN A 638 -0.90 17.93 10.07
N VAL A 639 -1.62 18.58 11.00
CA VAL A 639 -2.75 19.45 10.68
C VAL A 639 -2.36 20.90 10.93
N LYS A 640 -2.36 21.71 9.86
CA LYS A 640 -2.23 23.17 9.97
C LYS A 640 -3.62 23.77 9.94
N PHE A 641 -4.07 24.30 11.08
CA PHE A 641 -5.31 25.05 11.16
C PHE A 641 -5.11 26.44 10.57
N THR A 642 -5.91 26.83 9.59
CA THR A 642 -5.99 28.22 9.14
C THR A 642 -6.92 29.03 10.06
N LEU A 643 -6.70 30.33 10.18
CA LEU A 643 -7.58 31.22 11.01
C LEU A 643 -9.04 31.20 10.55
N GLU A 644 -9.31 30.88 9.28
CA GLU A 644 -10.65 30.73 8.71
C GLU A 644 -11.37 29.48 9.21
N GLU A 645 -10.62 28.39 9.47
CA GLU A 645 -11.16 27.16 10.02
C GLU A 645 -11.34 27.21 11.55
N SER A 646 -10.59 28.07 12.24
CA SER A 646 -10.72 28.26 13.69
C SER A 646 -11.94 29.09 14.11
N GLY A 647 -12.64 29.72 13.17
CA GLY A 647 -13.88 30.52 13.40
C GLY A 647 -15.18 29.72 13.30
N ALA A 648 -15.12 28.41 13.12
CA ALA A 648 -16.27 27.50 12.95
C ALA A 648 -16.67 26.77 14.25
N PHE A 649 -16.35 27.33 15.43
CA PHE A 649 -16.84 26.84 16.73
C PHE A 649 -17.92 27.75 17.27
#